data_84ec92d04d84ec7df3f59f7e264dd13c
#
_entry.id   84ec92d04d84ec7df3f59f7e264dd13c
#
_cell.length_a   1.000
_cell.length_b   1.000
_cell.length_c   1.000
_cell.angle_alpha   90.00
_cell.angle_beta   90.00
_cell.angle_gamma   90.00
#
_symmetry.space_group_name_H-M   'P 1'
#
loop_
_entity.id
_entity.type
_entity.pdbx_description
1 polymer ?
#
loop_
_entity_poly.entity_id
_entity_poly.type
_entity_poly.pdbx_seq_one_letter_code
_entity_poly.pdbx_strand_id
1 'polypeptide(L)'
;MKLLRGLCCAVLVLWLGTTAAPTAAGTRSLSQNWLFHAGDSKGAESPAVDDHNWRSVVVPHDWSIMDKPDGSPPFDPKAIAGQDSGYLPGGIGWYRRHLKLTAAEAANVVRLNFEAIYMDADVWMNGERLTKHHYGYTAFTVDLTGKVHAGDNVIVVRAEHADPSSRWSAGSGIIRPVTLQILDRVYVDPDSVAVTTPVATQERGVVSVKAAIVNRSAKAQSVELLARLLSAEGSILAEVRQSRSITPTGRKDSTQTLKLSRPLLWSPDLPNLYTLVQQVRIGGKTVDERRTRFGFRTVTFDAQSGLRINGNPFEMRGGNFHHDNYMIGAAGAPDADRRKVALMKAAGYNAIRSAHNPASQATLDAADELGMLVIDEAFDAWNKSKRDQDYARFFAADWQKDIESLIVSGRNHPSVVLWSIGNEIPETGTPLGVETAKRLAALVHTLDPTRPVTQAINNDPPLNTNQAAVLDVAGYNYHAEQFTSDHAKLPGKVMYTAESLSKDAFSYWREVETKSWVVGDFVWTAVDYLGESGIGWMGYSQDWQKLGPYPWHLAYCGEIDATGRKRPAAYYREVLWKTGIDPISAFVRQPAGTEDLPDRHLFPITPPHLDWSLDDVHPSWTWRGQEGKPLEVVVYSEFPEVELLLNGTSLGRKTVGVETEYKAGYRVPYAPGRIVAVGYRGGREAGRWSLQTAGAPAEARVSVNRSQVNANGEDLAYVTIELADTNGTPVYAQDGDRNVRVTVSGAGVLAGLGNGNPRDASSLQSGNRKTFHGRAVAVVRAGTIAGPIMVEIAAEGVPVRQLKIDVVSGAPKQQ
;
A
#
# COMPACT_ATOMS: atom_id res chain seq x y z
N MET A 1 -10.48 45.09 -64.65
CA MET A 1 -10.76 44.24 -65.85
C MET A 1 -10.65 42.78 -65.50
N LYS A 2 -11.73 42.02 -65.64
CA LYS A 2 -11.93 40.57 -65.52
C LYS A 2 -11.80 39.93 -64.06
N LEU A 3 -12.97 39.80 -63.52
CA LEU A 3 -13.59 38.69 -62.78
C LEU A 3 -13.07 37.28 -63.15
N LEU A 4 -12.85 36.45 -62.19
CA LEU A 4 -13.14 35.00 -62.28
C LEU A 4 -13.67 34.52 -60.89
N ARG A 5 -14.91 34.05 -60.94
CA ARG A 5 -15.61 33.37 -59.85
C ARG A 5 -15.09 31.94 -59.73
N GLY A 6 -14.64 31.50 -58.53
CA GLY A 6 -14.39 30.11 -58.24
C GLY A 6 -15.43 29.57 -57.28
N LEU A 7 -16.16 28.54 -57.71
CA LEU A 7 -17.15 27.77 -56.96
C LEU A 7 -16.47 27.01 -55.81
N CYS A 8 -16.90 27.29 -54.57
CA CYS A 8 -16.63 26.41 -53.43
C CYS A 8 -17.65 25.26 -53.44
N CYS A 9 -17.21 24.06 -53.81
CA CYS A 9 -17.95 22.81 -53.50
C CYS A 9 -17.70 22.47 -52.03
N ALA A 10 -18.74 22.66 -51.20
CA ALA A 10 -18.77 22.13 -49.84
C ALA A 10 -19.01 20.60 -49.91
N VAL A 11 -17.98 19.80 -49.65
CA VAL A 11 -18.13 18.38 -49.44
C VAL A 11 -18.60 18.18 -47.99
N LEU A 12 -19.88 17.87 -47.84
CA LEU A 12 -20.47 17.43 -46.57
C LEU A 12 -19.95 15.99 -46.30
N VAL A 13 -18.92 15.85 -45.45
CA VAL A 13 -18.53 14.55 -44.94
C VAL A 13 -19.53 14.19 -43.83
N LEU A 14 -20.52 13.35 -44.17
CA LEU A 14 -21.34 12.66 -43.18
C LEU A 14 -20.44 11.70 -42.38
N TRP A 15 -20.08 12.11 -41.16
CA TRP A 15 -19.58 11.20 -40.15
C TRP A 15 -20.72 10.28 -39.72
N LEU A 16 -20.82 9.10 -40.32
CA LEU A 16 -21.57 7.98 -39.77
C LEU A 16 -20.80 7.49 -38.54
N GLY A 17 -21.15 8.07 -37.41
CA GLY A 17 -20.75 7.54 -36.10
C GLY A 17 -21.34 6.14 -36.01
N THR A 18 -20.54 5.12 -36.29
CA THR A 18 -20.84 3.77 -35.85
C THR A 18 -20.75 3.75 -34.33
N THR A 19 -21.89 3.90 -33.66
CA THR A 19 -22.02 3.53 -32.27
C THR A 19 -21.73 2.03 -32.22
N ALA A 20 -20.50 1.66 -31.82
CA ALA A 20 -20.20 0.29 -31.49
C ALA A 20 -21.22 -0.13 -30.42
N ALA A 21 -22.06 -1.12 -30.75
CA ALA A 21 -22.88 -1.76 -29.73
C ALA A 21 -21.96 -2.20 -28.59
N PRO A 22 -22.31 -1.97 -27.31
CA PRO A 22 -21.50 -2.41 -26.22
C PRO A 22 -21.28 -3.91 -26.38
N THR A 23 -20.01 -4.31 -26.41
CA THR A 23 -19.64 -5.73 -26.40
C THR A 23 -20.22 -6.33 -25.12
N ALA A 24 -21.03 -7.37 -25.27
CA ALA A 24 -21.70 -8.01 -24.11
C ALA A 24 -20.72 -8.64 -23.09
N ALA A 25 -19.44 -8.74 -23.44
CA ALA A 25 -18.38 -9.30 -22.60
C ALA A 25 -17.42 -8.20 -22.13
N GLY A 26 -16.97 -8.24 -20.87
CA GLY A 26 -16.00 -7.31 -20.30
C GLY A 26 -15.97 -7.29 -18.78
N THR A 27 -15.00 -6.56 -18.22
CA THR A 27 -14.94 -6.28 -16.78
C THR A 27 -15.33 -4.84 -16.55
N ARG A 28 -16.15 -4.58 -15.52
CA ARG A 28 -16.54 -3.22 -15.11
C ARG A 28 -16.44 -3.07 -13.59
N SER A 29 -16.00 -1.93 -13.14
CA SER A 29 -16.01 -1.55 -11.72
C SER A 29 -17.44 -1.45 -11.22
N LEU A 30 -17.65 -1.92 -9.99
CA LEU A 30 -18.87 -1.72 -9.24
C LEU A 30 -18.67 -0.82 -8.03
N SER A 31 -17.80 0.17 -8.10
CA SER A 31 -17.50 1.08 -6.99
C SER A 31 -18.67 1.99 -6.61
N GLN A 32 -19.48 2.39 -7.58
CA GLN A 32 -20.56 3.37 -7.41
C GLN A 32 -21.90 2.74 -7.08
N ASN A 33 -22.83 3.55 -6.55
CA ASN A 33 -24.23 3.20 -6.32
C ASN A 33 -24.46 2.04 -5.33
N TRP A 34 -23.63 1.98 -4.30
CA TRP A 34 -23.89 1.13 -3.14
C TRP A 34 -24.69 1.90 -2.10
N LEU A 35 -25.62 1.21 -1.47
CA LEU A 35 -26.39 1.68 -0.34
C LEU A 35 -25.90 0.96 0.92
N PHE A 36 -25.65 1.67 1.99
CA PHE A 36 -25.06 1.17 3.22
C PHE A 36 -25.96 1.43 4.43
N HIS A 37 -26.06 0.42 5.30
CA HIS A 37 -26.72 0.49 6.59
C HIS A 37 -25.80 -0.03 7.68
N ALA A 38 -25.55 0.79 8.70
CA ALA A 38 -24.77 0.39 9.88
C ALA A 38 -25.65 -0.33 10.89
N GLY A 39 -25.11 -1.37 11.52
CA GLY A 39 -25.84 -2.23 12.45
C GLY A 39 -26.53 -3.40 11.76
N ASP A 40 -27.01 -4.36 12.57
CA ASP A 40 -27.71 -5.50 12.02
C ASP A 40 -29.15 -5.14 11.60
N SER A 41 -29.59 -5.67 10.48
CA SER A 41 -30.90 -5.41 9.90
C SER A 41 -31.56 -6.73 9.45
N LYS A 42 -32.40 -7.27 10.28
CA LYS A 42 -33.07 -8.55 10.01
C LYS A 42 -33.95 -8.46 8.76
N GLY A 43 -33.73 -9.39 7.83
CA GLY A 43 -34.42 -9.45 6.54
C GLY A 43 -33.83 -8.53 5.45
N ALA A 44 -32.73 -7.86 5.71
CA ALA A 44 -32.06 -6.96 4.75
C ALA A 44 -31.56 -7.67 3.48
N GLU A 45 -31.47 -8.99 3.49
CA GLU A 45 -31.16 -9.85 2.34
C GLU A 45 -32.28 -9.91 1.31
N SER A 46 -33.52 -9.59 1.69
CA SER A 46 -34.67 -9.66 0.80
C SER A 46 -34.62 -8.62 -0.31
N PRO A 47 -34.92 -8.98 -1.57
CA PRO A 47 -35.01 -8.00 -2.67
C PRO A 47 -36.12 -6.95 -2.45
N ALA A 48 -37.12 -7.25 -1.64
CA ALA A 48 -38.28 -6.38 -1.37
C ALA A 48 -38.01 -5.33 -0.28
N VAL A 49 -36.79 -5.29 0.29
CA VAL A 49 -36.46 -4.28 1.32
C VAL A 49 -36.51 -2.90 0.70
N ASP A 50 -37.20 -1.98 1.39
CA ASP A 50 -37.14 -0.57 1.09
C ASP A 50 -35.82 0.02 1.59
N ASP A 51 -34.91 0.27 0.66
CA ASP A 51 -33.55 0.73 0.93
C ASP A 51 -33.32 2.22 0.55
N HIS A 52 -34.38 2.98 0.26
CA HIS A 52 -34.25 4.38 -0.18
C HIS A 52 -33.66 5.30 0.91
N ASN A 53 -33.76 4.93 2.19
CA ASN A 53 -33.20 5.66 3.32
C ASN A 53 -31.76 5.20 3.66
N TRP A 54 -31.21 4.23 2.96
CA TRP A 54 -29.85 3.78 3.20
C TRP A 54 -28.86 4.83 2.65
N ARG A 55 -27.73 4.97 3.33
CA ARG A 55 -26.70 5.93 2.94
C ARG A 55 -26.04 5.50 1.63
N SER A 56 -26.00 6.39 0.64
CA SER A 56 -25.22 6.15 -0.59
C SER A 56 -23.73 6.21 -0.28
N VAL A 57 -22.98 5.21 -0.71
CA VAL A 57 -21.52 5.10 -0.51
C VAL A 57 -20.83 4.66 -1.80
N VAL A 58 -19.53 4.98 -1.87
CA VAL A 58 -18.61 4.51 -2.90
C VAL A 58 -17.72 3.46 -2.28
N VAL A 59 -17.56 2.31 -2.91
CA VAL A 59 -16.58 1.30 -2.47
C VAL A 59 -15.29 1.44 -3.28
N PRO A 60 -14.09 1.23 -2.68
CA PRO A 60 -13.86 0.76 -1.31
C PRO A 60 -14.41 1.69 -0.24
N HIS A 61 -14.97 1.10 0.82
CA HIS A 61 -15.61 1.82 1.92
C HIS A 61 -15.26 1.15 3.25
N ASP A 62 -14.71 1.93 4.15
CA ASP A 62 -14.45 1.57 5.54
C ASP A 62 -15.38 2.38 6.43
N TRP A 63 -16.40 1.74 7.03
CA TRP A 63 -17.34 2.49 7.87
C TRP A 63 -16.73 2.88 9.21
N SER A 64 -15.66 2.19 9.67
CA SER A 64 -15.08 2.46 10.98
C SER A 64 -14.44 3.84 11.08
N ILE A 65 -13.99 4.41 9.93
CA ILE A 65 -13.37 5.74 9.87
C ILE A 65 -14.38 6.85 9.58
N MET A 66 -15.63 6.51 9.30
CA MET A 66 -16.67 7.48 8.96
C MET A 66 -17.28 8.09 10.23
N ASP A 67 -17.68 9.35 10.13
CA ASP A 67 -18.44 9.98 11.21
C ASP A 67 -19.69 9.18 11.52
N LYS A 68 -20.01 9.10 12.82
CA LYS A 68 -21.19 8.41 13.33
C LYS A 68 -22.47 9.08 12.81
N PRO A 69 -23.64 8.39 12.84
CA PRO A 69 -24.90 8.95 12.35
C PRO A 69 -25.33 10.26 13.05
N ASP A 70 -24.88 10.50 14.27
CA ASP A 70 -25.11 11.73 15.01
C ASP A 70 -24.15 12.86 14.66
N GLY A 71 -23.22 12.63 13.71
CA GLY A 71 -22.20 13.58 13.28
C GLY A 71 -20.97 13.65 14.19
N SER A 72 -20.87 12.81 15.21
CA SER A 72 -19.67 12.75 16.04
C SER A 72 -18.53 12.01 15.32
N PRO A 73 -17.25 12.32 15.67
CA PRO A 73 -16.09 11.65 15.08
C PRO A 73 -16.11 10.12 15.27
N PRO A 74 -15.39 9.37 14.42
CA PRO A 74 -15.37 7.91 14.48
C PRO A 74 -14.68 7.34 15.72
N PHE A 75 -13.67 8.04 16.23
CA PHE A 75 -12.84 7.59 17.36
C PHE A 75 -13.67 7.52 18.65
N ASP A 76 -13.71 6.32 19.25
CA ASP A 76 -14.54 6.06 20.43
C ASP A 76 -13.68 5.53 21.59
N PRO A 77 -13.59 6.27 22.74
CA PRO A 77 -12.86 5.77 23.90
C PRO A 77 -13.44 4.45 24.48
N LYS A 78 -14.63 4.05 24.02
CA LYS A 78 -15.30 2.79 24.42
C LYS A 78 -15.19 1.71 23.35
N ALA A 79 -14.46 1.93 22.25
CA ALA A 79 -14.21 0.91 21.24
C ALA A 79 -13.63 -0.36 21.90
N ILE A 80 -14.18 -1.54 21.61
CA ILE A 80 -13.83 -2.80 22.26
C ILE A 80 -12.35 -3.14 22.03
N ALA A 81 -11.83 -2.92 20.81
CA ALA A 81 -10.43 -3.12 20.50
C ALA A 81 -9.49 -2.03 21.06
N GLY A 82 -10.04 -0.89 21.51
CA GLY A 82 -9.28 0.19 22.16
C GLY A 82 -8.07 0.63 21.35
N GLN A 83 -6.90 0.63 21.98
CA GLN A 83 -5.63 1.03 21.35
C GLN A 83 -5.24 0.15 20.15
N ASP A 84 -5.62 -1.13 20.13
CA ASP A 84 -5.31 -2.04 19.02
C ASP A 84 -5.87 -1.49 17.70
N SER A 85 -7.13 -1.04 17.67
CA SER A 85 -7.78 -0.49 16.47
C SER A 85 -7.58 1.01 16.27
N GLY A 86 -6.83 1.69 17.16
CA GLY A 86 -6.80 3.16 17.17
C GLY A 86 -8.13 3.76 17.63
N TYR A 87 -8.86 3.07 18.51
CA TYR A 87 -10.18 3.47 19.00
C TYR A 87 -11.27 3.56 17.92
N LEU A 88 -11.07 2.86 16.81
CA LEU A 88 -12.09 2.73 15.76
C LEU A 88 -13.00 1.52 16.04
N PRO A 89 -14.32 1.63 15.82
CA PRO A 89 -15.26 0.56 16.14
C PRO A 89 -15.38 -0.46 15.03
N GLY A 90 -15.55 -1.72 15.38
CA GLY A 90 -16.05 -2.77 14.51
C GLY A 90 -17.59 -2.75 14.37
N GLY A 91 -18.21 -3.93 14.23
CA GLY A 91 -19.65 -4.09 14.18
C GLY A 91 -20.15 -4.79 12.91
N ILE A 92 -21.43 -4.58 12.59
CA ILE A 92 -22.08 -5.16 11.41
C ILE A 92 -22.45 -4.04 10.45
N GLY A 93 -22.23 -4.28 9.16
CA GLY A 93 -22.66 -3.39 8.08
C GLY A 93 -23.29 -4.16 6.95
N TRP A 94 -24.36 -3.61 6.42
CA TRP A 94 -25.06 -4.13 5.26
C TRP A 94 -24.88 -3.23 4.06
N TYR A 95 -24.61 -3.84 2.92
CA TYR A 95 -24.49 -3.17 1.64
C TYR A 95 -25.52 -3.73 0.68
N ARG A 96 -26.16 -2.86 -0.10
CA ARG A 96 -27.08 -3.23 -1.18
C ARG A 96 -26.70 -2.51 -2.46
N ARG A 97 -26.85 -3.18 -3.59
CA ARG A 97 -26.62 -2.59 -4.89
C ARG A 97 -27.59 -3.12 -5.93
N HIS A 98 -28.33 -2.22 -6.55
CA HIS A 98 -29.15 -2.53 -7.69
C HIS A 98 -28.28 -2.66 -8.95
N LEU A 99 -28.35 -3.83 -9.60
CA LEU A 99 -27.56 -4.18 -10.76
C LEU A 99 -28.47 -4.42 -11.96
N LYS A 100 -28.40 -3.54 -12.95
CA LYS A 100 -29.18 -3.69 -14.18
C LYS A 100 -28.37 -4.42 -15.23
N LEU A 101 -28.91 -5.53 -15.74
CA LEU A 101 -28.33 -6.33 -16.81
C LEU A 101 -29.22 -6.38 -18.04
N THR A 102 -28.60 -6.39 -19.22
CA THR A 102 -29.29 -6.71 -20.47
C THR A 102 -29.57 -8.22 -20.58
N ALA A 103 -30.46 -8.63 -21.45
CA ALA A 103 -30.73 -10.04 -21.72
C ALA A 103 -29.49 -10.79 -22.22
N ALA A 104 -28.64 -10.13 -23.01
CA ALA A 104 -27.40 -10.71 -23.50
C ALA A 104 -26.37 -10.93 -22.36
N GLU A 105 -26.24 -9.95 -21.46
CA GLU A 105 -25.34 -10.08 -20.30
C GLU A 105 -25.80 -11.20 -19.36
N ALA A 106 -27.07 -11.23 -19.00
CA ALA A 106 -27.62 -12.25 -18.11
C ALA A 106 -27.56 -13.68 -18.70
N ALA A 107 -27.51 -13.81 -20.02
CA ALA A 107 -27.34 -15.10 -20.71
C ALA A 107 -25.91 -15.61 -20.73
N ASN A 108 -24.94 -14.77 -20.43
CA ASN A 108 -23.50 -15.09 -20.41
C ASN A 108 -23.03 -15.64 -19.04
N VAL A 109 -21.72 -15.88 -18.92
CA VAL A 109 -21.09 -16.17 -17.62
C VAL A 109 -20.92 -14.85 -16.88
N VAL A 110 -21.51 -14.74 -15.69
CA VAL A 110 -21.47 -13.54 -14.86
C VAL A 110 -20.77 -13.87 -13.55
N ARG A 111 -19.69 -13.15 -13.26
CA ARG A 111 -18.89 -13.32 -12.04
C ARG A 111 -18.77 -12.01 -11.29
N LEU A 112 -19.03 -12.03 -10.00
CA LEU A 112 -18.82 -10.90 -9.10
C LEU A 112 -17.57 -11.15 -8.28
N ASN A 113 -16.57 -10.27 -8.41
CA ASN A 113 -15.30 -10.42 -7.71
C ASN A 113 -15.19 -9.34 -6.64
N PHE A 114 -14.94 -9.76 -5.41
CA PHE A 114 -14.56 -8.92 -4.29
C PHE A 114 -13.06 -9.10 -4.06
N GLU A 115 -12.31 -7.99 -4.05
CA GLU A 115 -10.88 -8.07 -3.75
C GLU A 115 -10.65 -8.22 -2.23
N ALA A 116 -11.48 -7.60 -1.38
CA ALA A 116 -11.54 -7.85 0.07
C ALA A 116 -12.81 -7.28 0.71
N ILE A 117 -13.35 -8.01 1.69
CA ILE A 117 -14.39 -7.54 2.61
C ILE A 117 -13.95 -7.89 4.02
N TYR A 118 -13.71 -6.91 4.88
CA TYR A 118 -13.33 -7.13 6.26
C TYR A 118 -14.55 -7.07 7.18
N MET A 119 -14.91 -8.17 7.81
CA MET A 119 -14.65 -9.59 7.57
C MET A 119 -15.93 -10.39 7.75
N ASP A 120 -15.83 -11.73 7.71
CA ASP A 120 -16.95 -12.66 7.91
C ASP A 120 -18.18 -12.27 7.07
N ALA A 121 -17.98 -12.21 5.74
CA ALA A 121 -18.93 -11.65 4.80
C ALA A 121 -19.88 -12.71 4.23
N ASP A 122 -21.18 -12.41 4.27
CA ASP A 122 -22.21 -13.13 3.53
C ASP A 122 -22.62 -12.35 2.28
N VAL A 123 -22.84 -13.04 1.15
CA VAL A 123 -23.25 -12.43 -0.11
C VAL A 123 -24.50 -13.11 -0.66
N TRP A 124 -25.49 -12.28 -1.03
CA TRP A 124 -26.75 -12.72 -1.66
C TRP A 124 -26.91 -12.09 -3.04
N MET A 125 -27.62 -12.80 -3.90
CA MET A 125 -28.14 -12.31 -5.17
C MET A 125 -29.64 -12.58 -5.23
N ASN A 126 -30.44 -11.54 -5.40
CA ASN A 126 -31.90 -11.63 -5.51
C ASN A 126 -32.55 -12.40 -4.33
N GLY A 127 -31.99 -12.27 -3.12
CA GLY A 127 -32.45 -12.93 -1.90
C GLY A 127 -31.89 -14.34 -1.68
N GLU A 128 -31.21 -14.94 -2.66
CA GLU A 128 -30.49 -16.22 -2.49
C GLU A 128 -29.10 -15.99 -1.94
N ARG A 129 -28.77 -16.63 -0.79
CA ARG A 129 -27.41 -16.62 -0.24
C ARG A 129 -26.51 -17.50 -1.09
N LEU A 130 -25.43 -16.91 -1.66
CA LEU A 130 -24.54 -17.60 -2.57
C LEU A 130 -23.24 -18.05 -1.92
N THR A 131 -22.69 -17.27 -0.99
CA THR A 131 -21.41 -17.59 -0.37
C THR A 131 -21.25 -16.93 0.99
N LYS A 132 -20.35 -17.49 1.78
CA LYS A 132 -19.75 -16.88 2.96
C LYS A 132 -18.23 -16.90 2.82
N HIS A 133 -17.58 -15.78 3.14
CA HIS A 133 -16.13 -15.63 3.10
C HIS A 133 -15.65 -15.01 4.43
N HIS A 134 -14.69 -15.65 5.11
CA HIS A 134 -14.30 -15.27 6.45
C HIS A 134 -13.07 -14.35 6.49
N TYR A 135 -12.05 -14.62 5.67
CA TYR A 135 -10.78 -13.87 5.76
C TYR A 135 -10.87 -12.51 5.07
N GLY A 136 -10.69 -11.46 5.84
CA GLY A 136 -10.98 -10.08 5.42
C GLY A 136 -10.04 -9.50 4.36
N TYR A 137 -8.98 -10.21 3.94
CA TYR A 137 -7.92 -9.66 3.07
C TYR A 137 -7.71 -10.45 1.78
N THR A 138 -8.36 -11.60 1.60
CA THR A 138 -8.25 -12.39 0.38
C THR A 138 -9.38 -12.12 -0.58
N ALA A 139 -9.04 -12.14 -1.88
CA ALA A 139 -10.01 -12.01 -2.95
C ALA A 139 -10.85 -13.28 -3.10
N PHE A 140 -12.11 -13.10 -3.46
CA PHE A 140 -13.01 -14.22 -3.79
C PHE A 140 -14.01 -13.84 -4.89
N THR A 141 -14.45 -14.86 -5.60
CA THR A 141 -15.40 -14.72 -6.72
C THR A 141 -16.71 -15.42 -6.41
N VAL A 142 -17.82 -14.74 -6.70
CA VAL A 142 -19.18 -15.29 -6.65
C VAL A 142 -19.67 -15.52 -8.07
N ASP A 143 -19.98 -16.77 -8.41
CA ASP A 143 -20.56 -17.13 -9.73
C ASP A 143 -22.06 -16.79 -9.71
N LEU A 144 -22.44 -15.79 -10.49
CA LEU A 144 -23.81 -15.34 -10.66
C LEU A 144 -24.52 -15.95 -11.89
N THR A 145 -23.83 -16.83 -12.62
CA THR A 145 -24.36 -17.44 -13.86
C THR A 145 -25.65 -18.21 -13.56
N GLY A 146 -26.76 -17.80 -14.20
CA GLY A 146 -28.08 -18.40 -13.96
C GLY A 146 -28.78 -17.95 -12.65
N LYS A 147 -28.14 -17.08 -11.87
CA LYS A 147 -28.71 -16.44 -10.66
C LYS A 147 -29.17 -15.01 -10.92
N VAL A 148 -28.84 -14.46 -12.07
CA VAL A 148 -29.24 -13.14 -12.53
C VAL A 148 -30.20 -13.24 -13.70
N HIS A 149 -30.99 -12.16 -13.91
CA HIS A 149 -31.92 -12.04 -15.03
C HIS A 149 -31.80 -10.68 -15.72
N ALA A 150 -32.41 -10.56 -16.89
CA ALA A 150 -32.50 -9.27 -17.56
C ALA A 150 -33.35 -8.30 -16.73
N GLY A 151 -32.91 -7.03 -16.67
CA GLY A 151 -33.52 -6.01 -15.81
C GLY A 151 -32.80 -5.89 -14.47
N ASP A 152 -33.53 -5.56 -13.45
CA ASP A 152 -32.99 -5.20 -12.13
C ASP A 152 -32.72 -6.42 -11.28
N ASN A 153 -31.51 -6.51 -10.72
CA ASN A 153 -31.04 -7.52 -9.78
C ASN A 153 -30.54 -6.82 -8.53
N VAL A 154 -30.56 -7.49 -7.38
CA VAL A 154 -30.10 -6.92 -6.13
C VAL A 154 -28.97 -7.77 -5.54
N ILE A 155 -27.78 -7.17 -5.45
CA ILE A 155 -26.65 -7.70 -4.70
C ILE A 155 -26.78 -7.23 -3.26
N VAL A 156 -26.63 -8.14 -2.29
CA VAL A 156 -26.59 -7.80 -0.87
C VAL A 156 -25.34 -8.40 -0.25
N VAL A 157 -24.67 -7.62 0.59
CA VAL A 157 -23.50 -8.04 1.37
C VAL A 157 -23.73 -7.67 2.82
N ARG A 158 -23.57 -8.63 3.73
CA ARG A 158 -23.45 -8.42 5.16
C ARG A 158 -22.00 -8.68 5.54
N ALA A 159 -21.35 -7.71 6.15
CA ALA A 159 -20.01 -7.87 6.71
C ALA A 159 -20.07 -7.72 8.23
N GLU A 160 -19.39 -8.61 8.95
CA GLU A 160 -19.31 -8.58 10.40
C GLU A 160 -17.87 -8.47 10.88
N HIS A 161 -17.50 -7.28 11.36
CA HIS A 161 -16.24 -7.04 12.02
C HIS A 161 -16.42 -7.17 13.54
N ALA A 162 -16.25 -8.38 14.06
CA ALA A 162 -16.25 -8.61 15.51
C ALA A 162 -14.91 -8.19 16.12
N ASP A 163 -14.94 -7.43 17.22
CA ASP A 163 -13.76 -6.94 17.93
C ASP A 163 -13.46 -7.75 19.20
N PRO A 164 -12.17 -7.84 19.63
CA PRO A 164 -10.95 -7.44 18.94
C PRO A 164 -10.49 -8.51 17.92
N SER A 165 -10.23 -8.11 16.65
CA SER A 165 -9.87 -9.02 15.56
C SER A 165 -8.42 -8.88 15.07
N SER A 166 -7.75 -7.79 15.43
CA SER A 166 -6.36 -7.51 15.04
C SER A 166 -5.70 -6.57 16.06
N ARG A 167 -4.40 -6.27 15.86
CA ARG A 167 -3.65 -5.28 16.65
C ARG A 167 -3.59 -3.90 15.98
N TRP A 168 -4.08 -3.78 14.76
CA TRP A 168 -4.14 -2.56 13.96
C TRP A 168 -5.57 -2.28 13.49
N SER A 169 -5.82 -1.11 12.93
CA SER A 169 -7.10 -0.81 12.30
C SER A 169 -7.26 -1.64 11.02
N ALA A 170 -8.00 -2.70 11.11
CA ALA A 170 -8.24 -3.62 9.99
C ALA A 170 -9.21 -3.04 8.94
N GLY A 171 -9.95 -1.99 9.32
CA GLY A 171 -11.08 -1.49 8.54
C GLY A 171 -12.34 -2.32 8.71
N SER A 172 -13.43 -1.85 8.14
CA SER A 172 -14.72 -2.51 8.26
C SER A 172 -15.54 -2.37 6.98
N GLY A 173 -15.91 -3.50 6.37
CA GLY A 173 -16.78 -3.54 5.19
C GLY A 173 -16.08 -3.90 3.88
N ILE A 174 -16.57 -3.38 2.77
CA ILE A 174 -16.01 -3.64 1.45
C ILE A 174 -14.78 -2.74 1.27
N ILE A 175 -13.64 -3.18 1.80
CA ILE A 175 -12.42 -2.37 1.93
C ILE A 175 -11.54 -2.34 0.67
N ARG A 176 -11.82 -3.16 -0.34
CA ARG A 176 -11.11 -3.18 -1.63
C ARG A 176 -12.10 -3.21 -2.78
N PRO A 177 -11.65 -2.98 -4.04
CA PRO A 177 -12.51 -2.90 -5.20
C PRO A 177 -13.45 -4.09 -5.41
N VAL A 178 -14.59 -3.81 -6.02
CA VAL A 178 -15.55 -4.81 -6.49
C VAL A 178 -15.69 -4.69 -7.99
N THR A 179 -15.59 -5.83 -8.71
CA THR A 179 -15.73 -5.87 -10.16
C THR A 179 -16.75 -6.91 -10.61
N LEU A 180 -17.44 -6.61 -11.70
CA LEU A 180 -18.32 -7.53 -12.39
C LEU A 180 -17.66 -7.94 -13.70
N GLN A 181 -17.47 -9.25 -13.89
CA GLN A 181 -16.99 -9.84 -15.13
C GLN A 181 -18.16 -10.51 -15.87
N ILE A 182 -18.34 -10.12 -17.12
CA ILE A 182 -19.28 -10.76 -18.03
C ILE A 182 -18.44 -11.42 -19.12
N LEU A 183 -18.47 -12.75 -19.18
CA LEU A 183 -17.62 -13.57 -20.05
C LEU A 183 -18.50 -14.32 -21.04
N ASP A 184 -17.97 -14.60 -22.22
CA ASP A 184 -18.61 -15.55 -23.15
C ASP A 184 -18.76 -16.93 -22.47
N ARG A 185 -19.55 -17.80 -23.04
CA ARG A 185 -19.67 -19.17 -22.54
C ARG A 185 -18.41 -20.02 -22.81
N VAL A 186 -17.51 -19.53 -23.65
CA VAL A 186 -16.18 -20.11 -23.86
C VAL A 186 -15.11 -19.08 -23.59
N TYR A 187 -14.36 -19.24 -22.53
CA TYR A 187 -13.45 -18.21 -22.01
C TYR A 187 -12.18 -18.81 -21.39
N VAL A 188 -11.14 -17.99 -21.25
CA VAL A 188 -10.00 -18.28 -20.37
C VAL A 188 -10.42 -18.06 -18.92
N ASP A 189 -10.30 -19.05 -18.08
CA ASP A 189 -10.54 -18.89 -16.64
C ASP A 189 -9.53 -17.90 -16.05
N PRO A 190 -9.98 -16.72 -15.56
CA PRO A 190 -9.08 -15.67 -15.07
C PRO A 190 -8.13 -16.14 -13.98
N ASP A 191 -8.65 -16.97 -13.05
CA ASP A 191 -7.92 -17.43 -11.88
C ASP A 191 -6.88 -18.51 -12.21
N SER A 192 -6.93 -19.03 -13.45
CA SER A 192 -6.01 -20.07 -13.93
C SER A 192 -4.73 -19.52 -14.58
N VAL A 193 -4.70 -18.23 -14.96
CA VAL A 193 -3.59 -17.66 -15.72
C VAL A 193 -2.34 -17.57 -14.84
N ALA A 194 -1.28 -18.26 -15.26
CA ALA A 194 0.04 -18.20 -14.65
C ALA A 194 1.11 -17.94 -15.71
N VAL A 195 1.81 -16.83 -15.58
CA VAL A 195 2.89 -16.41 -16.47
C VAL A 195 4.23 -16.60 -15.77
N THR A 196 5.10 -17.39 -16.34
CA THR A 196 6.47 -17.57 -15.84
C THR A 196 7.49 -17.23 -16.91
N THR A 197 8.70 -16.84 -16.49
CA THR A 197 9.81 -16.51 -17.39
C THR A 197 10.99 -17.45 -17.15
N PRO A 198 10.89 -18.73 -17.59
CA PRO A 198 11.92 -19.75 -17.32
C PRO A 198 13.30 -19.41 -17.91
N VAL A 199 13.35 -18.51 -18.86
CA VAL A 199 14.59 -17.92 -19.38
C VAL A 199 14.40 -16.41 -19.44
N ALA A 200 15.24 -15.67 -18.72
CA ALA A 200 15.27 -14.21 -18.72
C ALA A 200 16.73 -13.74 -18.66
N THR A 201 17.36 -13.68 -19.85
CA THR A 201 18.73 -13.12 -20.03
C THR A 201 18.66 -11.92 -20.96
N GLN A 202 19.75 -11.16 -21.05
CA GLN A 202 19.83 -10.01 -21.96
C GLN A 202 19.71 -10.43 -23.44
N GLU A 203 20.07 -11.66 -23.77
CA GLU A 203 20.05 -12.18 -25.16
C GLU A 203 18.71 -12.84 -25.49
N ARG A 204 18.04 -13.42 -24.48
CA ARG A 204 16.89 -14.27 -24.73
C ARG A 204 15.89 -14.27 -23.58
N GLY A 205 14.61 -14.12 -23.94
CA GLY A 205 13.46 -14.32 -23.05
C GLY A 205 12.60 -15.50 -23.51
N VAL A 206 12.11 -16.27 -22.55
CA VAL A 206 11.07 -17.29 -22.79
C VAL A 206 9.96 -17.06 -21.80
N VAL A 207 8.74 -16.90 -22.30
CA VAL A 207 7.52 -16.82 -21.50
C VAL A 207 6.77 -18.14 -21.60
N SER A 208 6.44 -18.75 -20.48
CA SER A 208 5.52 -19.89 -20.41
C SER A 208 4.22 -19.44 -19.77
N VAL A 209 3.12 -19.63 -20.50
CA VAL A 209 1.77 -19.24 -20.08
C VAL A 209 0.94 -20.49 -19.85
N LYS A 210 0.56 -20.73 -18.60
CA LYS A 210 -0.44 -21.76 -18.26
C LYS A 210 -1.79 -21.08 -18.09
N ALA A 211 -2.84 -21.64 -18.68
CA ALA A 211 -4.20 -21.17 -18.55
C ALA A 211 -5.20 -22.31 -18.82
N ALA A 212 -6.35 -22.27 -18.16
CA ALA A 212 -7.46 -23.18 -18.43
C ALA A 212 -8.52 -22.50 -19.30
N ILE A 213 -9.01 -23.21 -20.30
CA ILE A 213 -10.13 -22.77 -21.11
C ILE A 213 -11.38 -23.52 -20.66
N VAL A 214 -12.43 -22.78 -20.41
CA VAL A 214 -13.72 -23.31 -19.96
C VAL A 214 -14.76 -23.18 -21.06
N ASN A 215 -15.51 -24.26 -21.30
CA ASN A 215 -16.67 -24.23 -22.16
C ASN A 215 -17.92 -24.52 -21.34
N ARG A 216 -18.75 -23.52 -21.12
CA ARG A 216 -20.05 -23.63 -20.43
C ARG A 216 -21.22 -23.79 -21.41
N SER A 217 -20.95 -23.97 -22.68
CA SER A 217 -21.99 -24.25 -23.68
C SER A 217 -22.37 -25.76 -23.72
N ALA A 218 -23.55 -26.04 -24.21
CA ALA A 218 -24.06 -27.43 -24.36
C ALA A 218 -23.43 -28.18 -25.53
N LYS A 219 -22.52 -27.56 -26.28
CA LYS A 219 -21.87 -28.18 -27.46
C LYS A 219 -20.36 -28.19 -27.30
N ALA A 220 -19.71 -29.21 -27.85
CA ALA A 220 -18.25 -29.19 -27.98
C ALA A 220 -17.82 -28.00 -28.87
N GLN A 221 -16.71 -27.37 -28.49
CA GLN A 221 -16.20 -26.18 -29.18
C GLN A 221 -14.78 -26.43 -29.67
N SER A 222 -14.55 -26.13 -30.94
CA SER A 222 -13.19 -26.03 -31.48
C SER A 222 -12.74 -24.58 -31.39
N VAL A 223 -11.70 -24.31 -30.60
CA VAL A 223 -11.18 -22.98 -30.33
C VAL A 223 -9.75 -22.82 -30.85
N GLU A 224 -9.42 -21.65 -31.34
CA GLU A 224 -8.05 -21.19 -31.53
C GLU A 224 -7.67 -20.33 -30.32
N LEU A 225 -6.60 -20.71 -29.61
CA LEU A 225 -5.98 -19.93 -28.56
C LEU A 225 -4.85 -19.10 -29.17
N LEU A 226 -4.96 -17.80 -29.11
CA LEU A 226 -3.95 -16.87 -29.58
C LEU A 226 -3.32 -16.15 -28.36
N ALA A 227 -2.00 -16.32 -28.19
CA ALA A 227 -1.26 -15.53 -27.20
C ALA A 227 -0.30 -14.57 -27.92
N ARG A 228 -0.32 -13.30 -27.51
CA ARG A 228 0.54 -12.23 -28.00
C ARG A 228 1.31 -11.59 -26.87
N LEU A 229 2.58 -11.35 -27.11
CA LEU A 229 3.43 -10.55 -26.26
C LEU A 229 3.50 -9.13 -26.81
N LEU A 230 3.13 -8.14 -26.01
CA LEU A 230 3.18 -6.73 -26.36
C LEU A 230 4.27 -6.01 -25.57
N SER A 231 4.92 -5.02 -26.22
CA SER A 231 5.76 -4.04 -25.52
C SER A 231 4.91 -3.10 -24.65
N ALA A 232 5.57 -2.23 -23.88
CA ALA A 232 4.90 -1.18 -23.11
C ALA A 232 4.09 -0.21 -24.00
N GLU A 233 4.54 0.01 -25.26
CA GLU A 233 3.87 0.87 -26.24
C GLU A 233 2.77 0.14 -27.02
N GLY A 234 2.54 -1.16 -26.72
CA GLY A 234 1.49 -1.97 -27.35
C GLY A 234 1.90 -2.65 -28.67
N SER A 235 3.17 -2.62 -29.07
CA SER A 235 3.67 -3.30 -30.26
C SER A 235 3.74 -4.81 -30.05
N ILE A 236 3.30 -5.61 -31.03
CA ILE A 236 3.37 -7.07 -30.98
C ILE A 236 4.82 -7.52 -31.19
N LEU A 237 5.39 -8.18 -30.18
CA LEU A 237 6.77 -8.68 -30.19
C LEU A 237 6.86 -10.18 -30.53
N ALA A 238 5.86 -10.95 -30.14
CA ALA A 238 5.76 -12.38 -30.44
C ALA A 238 4.30 -12.83 -30.43
N GLU A 239 4.02 -13.91 -31.17
CA GLU A 239 2.68 -14.51 -31.23
C GLU A 239 2.79 -16.02 -31.30
N VAL A 240 1.87 -16.72 -30.65
CA VAL A 240 1.69 -18.19 -30.79
C VAL A 240 0.21 -18.52 -30.86
N ARG A 241 -0.10 -19.52 -31.71
CA ARG A 241 -1.47 -20.03 -31.92
C ARG A 241 -1.52 -21.51 -31.57
N GLN A 242 -2.64 -21.94 -31.02
CA GLN A 242 -2.88 -23.32 -30.65
C GLN A 242 -4.36 -23.67 -30.79
N SER A 243 -4.68 -24.69 -31.56
CA SER A 243 -6.06 -25.22 -31.67
C SER A 243 -6.35 -26.23 -30.58
N ARG A 244 -7.56 -26.15 -30.01
CA ARG A 244 -8.07 -27.06 -28.97
C ARG A 244 -9.54 -27.40 -29.23
N SER A 245 -9.92 -28.64 -28.91
CA SER A 245 -11.33 -29.03 -28.78
C SER A 245 -11.67 -29.18 -27.30
N ILE A 246 -12.78 -28.59 -26.88
CA ILE A 246 -13.24 -28.58 -25.50
C ILE A 246 -14.64 -29.18 -25.47
N THR A 247 -14.83 -30.21 -24.65
CA THR A 247 -16.13 -30.90 -24.50
C THR A 247 -17.21 -29.94 -23.98
N PRO A 248 -18.50 -30.28 -24.17
CA PRO A 248 -19.59 -29.55 -23.53
C PRO A 248 -19.36 -29.47 -22.01
N THR A 249 -19.62 -28.32 -21.40
CA THR A 249 -19.44 -28.09 -19.98
C THR A 249 -18.05 -28.47 -19.44
N GLY A 250 -17.04 -28.50 -20.33
CA GLY A 250 -15.69 -28.95 -20.02
C GLY A 250 -14.70 -27.86 -19.68
N ARG A 251 -13.59 -28.27 -19.07
CA ARG A 251 -12.39 -27.46 -18.81
C ARG A 251 -11.17 -28.15 -19.43
N LYS A 252 -10.26 -27.38 -19.98
CA LYS A 252 -9.02 -27.92 -20.56
C LYS A 252 -7.84 -26.97 -20.29
N ASP A 253 -6.82 -27.50 -19.65
CA ASP A 253 -5.59 -26.77 -19.43
C ASP A 253 -4.77 -26.67 -20.73
N SER A 254 -4.09 -25.56 -20.88
CA SER A 254 -3.23 -25.24 -22.00
C SER A 254 -1.94 -24.60 -21.51
N THR A 255 -0.84 -24.93 -22.15
CA THR A 255 0.44 -24.24 -21.98
C THR A 255 0.88 -23.71 -23.34
N GLN A 256 1.20 -22.43 -23.39
CA GLN A 256 1.74 -21.72 -24.56
C GLN A 256 3.11 -21.16 -24.23
N THR A 257 4.03 -21.19 -25.20
CA THR A 257 5.40 -20.66 -25.00
C THR A 257 5.70 -19.63 -26.08
N LEU A 258 6.12 -18.44 -25.65
CA LEU A 258 6.60 -17.35 -26.52
C LEU A 258 8.09 -17.13 -26.28
N LYS A 259 8.79 -16.73 -27.32
CA LYS A 259 10.23 -16.43 -27.26
C LYS A 259 10.46 -15.00 -27.74
N LEU A 260 11.36 -14.30 -27.06
CA LEU A 260 11.77 -12.94 -27.41
C LEU A 260 13.29 -12.84 -27.43
N SER A 261 13.84 -12.26 -28.47
CA SER A 261 15.26 -11.92 -28.53
C SER A 261 15.48 -10.59 -27.84
N ARG A 262 16.50 -10.52 -27.01
CA ARG A 262 16.92 -9.31 -26.26
C ARG A 262 15.77 -8.63 -25.52
N PRO A 263 15.11 -9.29 -24.55
CA PRO A 263 14.10 -8.67 -23.72
C PRO A 263 14.72 -7.59 -22.84
N LEU A 264 13.95 -6.53 -22.57
CA LEU A 264 14.26 -5.61 -21.49
C LEU A 264 13.88 -6.30 -20.17
N LEU A 265 14.86 -6.52 -19.30
CA LEU A 265 14.63 -7.20 -18.03
C LEU A 265 14.00 -6.24 -17.02
N TRP A 266 13.12 -6.77 -16.17
CA TRP A 266 12.57 -6.05 -15.03
C TRP A 266 13.53 -6.12 -13.84
N SER A 267 13.76 -4.98 -13.19
CA SER A 267 14.43 -4.87 -11.90
C SER A 267 13.89 -3.66 -11.14
N PRO A 268 14.18 -3.50 -9.84
CA PRO A 268 13.80 -2.31 -9.10
C PRO A 268 14.31 -0.98 -9.69
N ASP A 269 15.47 -1.00 -10.38
CA ASP A 269 16.03 0.18 -11.03
C ASP A 269 15.53 0.38 -12.46
N LEU A 270 15.09 -0.69 -13.12
CA LEU A 270 14.58 -0.71 -14.49
C LEU A 270 13.30 -1.54 -14.56
N PRO A 271 12.14 -1.00 -14.15
CA PRO A 271 10.90 -1.75 -14.01
C PRO A 271 10.18 -1.95 -15.36
N ASN A 272 10.86 -2.64 -16.30
CA ASN A 272 10.34 -2.90 -17.64
C ASN A 272 9.23 -3.95 -17.60
N LEU A 273 8.04 -3.58 -18.07
CA LEU A 273 6.85 -4.42 -18.09
C LEU A 273 6.41 -4.74 -19.53
N TYR A 274 5.82 -5.89 -19.67
CA TYR A 274 5.19 -6.39 -20.89
C TYR A 274 3.73 -6.75 -20.62
N THR A 275 2.93 -6.79 -21.69
CA THR A 275 1.56 -7.27 -21.63
C THR A 275 1.40 -8.54 -22.46
N LEU A 276 0.97 -9.60 -21.79
CA LEU A 276 0.48 -10.81 -22.45
C LEU A 276 -1.01 -10.60 -22.78
N VAL A 277 -1.38 -10.77 -24.05
CA VAL A 277 -2.78 -10.80 -24.49
C VAL A 277 -3.12 -12.22 -24.93
N GLN A 278 -4.10 -12.82 -24.26
CA GLN A 278 -4.65 -14.14 -24.62
C GLN A 278 -6.04 -13.98 -25.21
N GLN A 279 -6.30 -14.56 -26.36
CA GLN A 279 -7.60 -14.57 -27.03
C GLN A 279 -8.10 -15.99 -27.24
N VAL A 280 -9.38 -16.21 -26.95
CA VAL A 280 -10.12 -17.39 -27.40
C VAL A 280 -10.89 -17.00 -28.65
N ARG A 281 -10.69 -17.76 -29.74
CA ARG A 281 -11.33 -17.49 -31.01
C ARG A 281 -12.13 -18.70 -31.48
N ILE A 282 -13.36 -18.47 -31.97
CA ILE A 282 -14.26 -19.47 -32.51
C ILE A 282 -14.68 -19.02 -33.91
N GLY A 283 -14.43 -19.85 -34.93
CA GLY A 283 -14.75 -19.50 -36.32
C GLY A 283 -14.07 -18.19 -36.78
N GLY A 284 -12.86 -17.90 -36.27
CA GLY A 284 -12.11 -16.68 -36.60
C GLY A 284 -12.50 -15.45 -35.78
N LYS A 285 -13.61 -15.47 -35.01
CA LYS A 285 -14.07 -14.36 -34.16
C LYS A 285 -13.51 -14.51 -32.73
N THR A 286 -12.96 -13.46 -32.17
CA THR A 286 -12.58 -13.41 -30.76
C THR A 286 -13.84 -13.39 -29.89
N VAL A 287 -13.94 -14.34 -28.95
CA VAL A 287 -15.04 -14.48 -28.00
C VAL A 287 -14.62 -14.11 -26.58
N ASP A 288 -13.33 -14.24 -26.25
CA ASP A 288 -12.78 -13.78 -24.98
C ASP A 288 -11.37 -13.23 -25.16
N GLU A 289 -11.00 -12.20 -24.38
CA GLU A 289 -9.66 -11.61 -24.35
C GLU A 289 -9.24 -11.36 -22.91
N ARG A 290 -8.00 -11.74 -22.59
CA ARG A 290 -7.37 -11.49 -21.31
C ARG A 290 -6.05 -10.77 -21.48
N ARG A 291 -5.77 -9.84 -20.60
CA ARG A 291 -4.51 -9.10 -20.55
C ARG A 291 -3.85 -9.34 -19.21
N THR A 292 -2.58 -9.70 -19.21
CA THR A 292 -1.79 -9.95 -18.00
C THR A 292 -0.47 -9.21 -18.13
N ARG A 293 -0.16 -8.31 -17.20
CA ARG A 293 1.16 -7.65 -17.12
C ARG A 293 2.16 -8.61 -16.47
N PHE A 294 3.40 -8.53 -16.88
CA PHE A 294 4.50 -9.28 -16.29
C PHE A 294 5.85 -8.65 -16.67
N GLY A 295 6.93 -9.09 -16.02
CA GLY A 295 8.30 -8.68 -16.33
C GLY A 295 9.22 -9.89 -16.53
N PHE A 296 10.19 -9.79 -17.42
CA PHE A 296 11.27 -10.78 -17.52
C PHE A 296 12.29 -10.55 -16.42
N ARG A 297 12.45 -11.51 -15.52
CA ARG A 297 13.48 -11.44 -14.46
C ARG A 297 13.91 -12.82 -14.00
N THR A 298 15.09 -12.87 -13.39
CA THR A 298 15.53 -13.96 -12.53
C THR A 298 15.76 -13.42 -11.11
N VAL A 299 15.40 -14.20 -10.10
CA VAL A 299 15.67 -13.91 -8.70
C VAL A 299 16.24 -15.18 -8.07
N THR A 300 17.36 -15.06 -7.38
CA THR A 300 18.00 -16.18 -6.68
C THR A 300 18.40 -15.78 -5.27
N PHE A 301 18.16 -16.68 -4.32
CA PHE A 301 18.57 -16.56 -2.94
C PHE A 301 19.58 -17.69 -2.65
N ASP A 302 20.77 -17.33 -2.21
CA ASP A 302 21.86 -18.28 -1.95
C ASP A 302 22.73 -17.76 -0.80
N ALA A 303 23.09 -18.63 0.15
CA ALA A 303 23.80 -18.21 1.34
C ALA A 303 25.22 -17.69 1.09
N GLN A 304 25.86 -18.10 -0.01
CA GLN A 304 27.21 -17.65 -0.36
C GLN A 304 27.21 -16.36 -1.18
N SER A 305 26.25 -16.24 -2.11
CA SER A 305 26.18 -15.14 -3.07
C SER A 305 25.07 -14.13 -2.78
N GLY A 306 24.29 -14.33 -1.74
CA GLY A 306 23.19 -13.44 -1.35
C GLY A 306 21.98 -13.49 -2.27
N LEU A 307 21.20 -12.41 -2.25
CA LEU A 307 20.11 -12.16 -3.20
C LEU A 307 20.71 -11.61 -4.49
N ARG A 308 20.26 -12.16 -5.62
CA ARG A 308 20.59 -11.62 -6.94
C ARG A 308 19.35 -11.43 -7.78
N ILE A 309 19.28 -10.31 -8.49
CA ILE A 309 18.27 -9.99 -9.49
C ILE A 309 18.98 -9.89 -10.85
N ASN A 310 18.53 -10.71 -11.79
CA ASN A 310 19.16 -10.81 -13.13
C ASN A 310 20.68 -11.07 -13.05
N GLY A 311 21.12 -11.86 -12.07
CA GLY A 311 22.51 -12.19 -11.82
C GLY A 311 23.32 -11.12 -11.06
N ASN A 312 22.77 -9.91 -10.85
CA ASN A 312 23.43 -8.85 -10.11
C ASN A 312 23.13 -8.95 -8.59
N PRO A 313 24.11 -8.72 -7.71
CA PRO A 313 23.87 -8.64 -6.27
C PRO A 313 22.83 -7.56 -5.94
N PHE A 314 21.99 -7.85 -4.96
CA PHE A 314 20.95 -6.94 -4.52
C PHE A 314 20.72 -7.06 -3.00
N GLU A 315 20.50 -5.94 -2.33
CA GLU A 315 20.19 -5.85 -0.92
C GLU A 315 18.81 -5.21 -0.75
N MET A 316 17.93 -5.85 0.03
CA MET A 316 16.59 -5.32 0.26
C MET A 316 16.65 -4.22 1.34
N ARG A 317 16.48 -2.98 0.92
CA ARG A 317 16.24 -1.82 1.77
C ARG A 317 14.74 -1.75 2.02
N GLY A 318 14.29 -2.52 2.99
CA GLY A 318 12.90 -2.86 3.19
C GLY A 318 12.20 -2.03 4.25
N GLY A 319 10.89 -2.02 4.15
CA GLY A 319 10.02 -1.50 5.18
C GLY A 319 8.66 -2.19 5.17
N ASN A 320 8.10 -2.31 6.37
CA ASN A 320 6.75 -2.81 6.57
C ASN A 320 5.75 -1.67 6.43
N PHE A 321 4.55 -1.97 5.94
CA PHE A 321 3.42 -1.07 6.07
C PHE A 321 2.09 -1.84 6.20
N HIS A 322 1.15 -1.27 6.96
CA HIS A 322 -0.23 -1.72 6.99
C HIS A 322 -1.02 -1.21 5.80
N HIS A 323 -2.15 -1.87 5.52
CA HIS A 323 -2.99 -1.59 4.35
C HIS A 323 -3.83 -0.30 4.47
N ASP A 324 -4.01 0.27 5.69
CA ASP A 324 -4.77 1.50 5.87
C ASP A 324 -4.12 2.71 5.17
N ASN A 325 -4.93 3.71 4.86
CA ASN A 325 -4.57 4.95 4.19
C ASN A 325 -4.93 6.19 5.04
N TYR A 326 -4.82 6.07 6.35
CA TYR A 326 -5.08 7.11 7.36
C TYR A 326 -6.43 7.83 7.15
N MET A 327 -6.47 8.93 6.38
CA MET A 327 -7.63 9.82 6.24
C MET A 327 -8.88 9.15 5.66
N ILE A 328 -8.71 8.05 4.95
CA ILE A 328 -9.78 7.25 4.35
C ILE A 328 -9.85 5.83 4.97
N GLY A 329 -9.17 5.62 6.09
CA GLY A 329 -9.11 4.34 6.79
C GLY A 329 -8.50 3.24 5.94
N ALA A 330 -9.02 2.04 6.07
CA ALA A 330 -8.61 0.87 5.29
C ALA A 330 -9.25 0.80 3.89
N ALA A 331 -9.95 1.84 3.44
CA ALA A 331 -10.46 1.88 2.08
C ALA A 331 -9.31 1.89 1.07
N GLY A 332 -9.01 0.73 0.49
CA GLY A 332 -7.92 0.47 -0.45
C GLY A 332 -8.23 1.04 -1.83
N ALA A 333 -8.33 2.37 -1.93
CA ALA A 333 -8.44 3.06 -3.20
C ALA A 333 -7.10 2.96 -3.96
N PRO A 334 -7.10 2.58 -5.26
CA PRO A 334 -5.86 2.30 -5.99
C PRO A 334 -4.83 3.44 -5.97
N ASP A 335 -5.28 4.69 -6.04
CA ASP A 335 -4.38 5.86 -5.99
C ASP A 335 -3.77 6.09 -4.60
N ALA A 336 -4.44 5.67 -3.52
CA ALA A 336 -3.93 5.77 -2.15
C ALA A 336 -2.82 4.74 -1.91
N ASP A 337 -3.04 3.50 -2.31
CA ASP A 337 -2.04 2.43 -2.21
C ASP A 337 -0.81 2.74 -3.09
N ARG A 338 -1.03 3.19 -4.33
CA ARG A 338 0.05 3.65 -5.21
C ARG A 338 0.87 4.79 -4.60
N ARG A 339 0.19 5.76 -3.96
CA ARG A 339 0.87 6.86 -3.28
C ARG A 339 1.79 6.36 -2.17
N LYS A 340 1.35 5.39 -1.37
CA LYS A 340 2.15 4.82 -0.28
C LYS A 340 3.43 4.17 -0.81
N VAL A 341 3.33 3.35 -1.85
CA VAL A 341 4.49 2.76 -2.54
C VAL A 341 5.43 3.83 -3.09
N ALA A 342 4.89 4.89 -3.71
CA ALA A 342 5.68 6.00 -4.26
C ALA A 342 6.42 6.79 -3.17
N LEU A 343 5.81 7.00 -2.01
CA LEU A 343 6.45 7.66 -0.86
C LEU A 343 7.63 6.84 -0.34
N MET A 344 7.49 5.52 -0.21
CA MET A 344 8.58 4.64 0.18
C MET A 344 9.71 4.67 -0.84
N LYS A 345 9.39 4.55 -2.13
CA LYS A 345 10.40 4.63 -3.21
C LYS A 345 11.18 5.96 -3.16
N ALA A 346 10.48 7.07 -2.97
CA ALA A 346 11.08 8.40 -2.87
C ALA A 346 11.98 8.57 -1.63
N ALA A 347 11.75 7.79 -0.57
CA ALA A 347 12.58 7.73 0.64
C ALA A 347 13.68 6.65 0.56
N GLY A 348 14.02 6.15 -0.63
CA GLY A 348 15.13 5.23 -0.87
C GLY A 348 14.87 3.76 -0.57
N TYR A 349 13.67 3.38 -0.15
CA TYR A 349 13.26 1.97 -0.03
C TYR A 349 13.23 1.31 -1.41
N ASN A 350 13.55 0.03 -1.48
CA ASN A 350 13.45 -0.80 -2.68
C ASN A 350 12.66 -2.10 -2.47
N ALA A 351 12.19 -2.33 -1.24
CA ALA A 351 11.42 -3.51 -0.88
C ALA A 351 10.31 -3.19 0.13
N ILE A 352 9.22 -3.95 0.05
CA ILE A 352 8.02 -3.85 0.89
C ILE A 352 7.74 -5.23 1.48
N ARG A 353 7.36 -5.30 2.76
CA ARG A 353 6.64 -6.44 3.30
C ARG A 353 5.22 -5.98 3.64
N SER A 354 4.22 -6.67 3.06
CA SER A 354 2.81 -6.39 3.37
C SER A 354 2.48 -6.93 4.76
N ALA A 355 2.24 -6.07 5.71
CA ALA A 355 2.01 -6.45 7.10
C ALA A 355 0.52 -6.38 7.46
N HIS A 356 -0.09 -7.41 8.04
CA HIS A 356 0.34 -8.81 8.10
C HIS A 356 -0.73 -9.62 7.34
N ASN A 357 -0.91 -9.30 6.08
CA ASN A 357 -1.98 -9.82 5.23
C ASN A 357 -1.65 -9.58 3.74
N PRO A 358 -2.36 -10.25 2.81
CA PRO A 358 -2.15 -10.09 1.37
C PRO A 358 -2.22 -8.62 0.91
N ALA A 359 -1.26 -8.21 0.10
CA ALA A 359 -1.24 -6.90 -0.53
C ALA A 359 -2.44 -6.72 -1.48
N SER A 360 -2.89 -5.47 -1.66
CA SER A 360 -3.88 -5.15 -2.69
C SER A 360 -3.28 -5.25 -4.09
N GLN A 361 -4.12 -5.50 -5.11
CA GLN A 361 -3.68 -5.47 -6.51
C GLN A 361 -3.04 -4.12 -6.87
N ALA A 362 -3.59 -3.02 -6.35
CA ALA A 362 -3.05 -1.69 -6.56
C ALA A 362 -1.64 -1.52 -5.97
N THR A 363 -1.36 -2.11 -4.82
CA THR A 363 -0.02 -2.15 -4.21
C THR A 363 0.96 -2.94 -5.08
N LEU A 364 0.55 -4.14 -5.54
CA LEU A 364 1.39 -4.98 -6.39
C LEU A 364 1.65 -4.33 -7.76
N ASP A 365 0.61 -3.75 -8.38
CA ASP A 365 0.74 -3.00 -9.63
C ASP A 365 1.69 -1.80 -9.49
N ALA A 366 1.57 -1.06 -8.39
CA ALA A 366 2.47 0.06 -8.10
C ALA A 366 3.91 -0.40 -7.85
N ALA A 367 4.10 -1.52 -7.16
CA ALA A 367 5.41 -2.13 -6.94
C ALA A 367 6.06 -2.58 -8.25
N ASP A 368 5.29 -3.18 -9.16
CA ASP A 368 5.75 -3.54 -10.50
C ASP A 368 6.21 -2.33 -11.30
N GLU A 369 5.41 -1.26 -11.29
CA GLU A 369 5.65 -0.04 -12.10
C GLU A 369 6.75 0.86 -11.55
N LEU A 370 6.86 0.94 -10.22
CA LEU A 370 7.83 1.81 -9.55
C LEU A 370 9.15 1.09 -9.22
N GLY A 371 9.18 -0.23 -9.42
CA GLY A 371 10.35 -1.04 -9.13
C GLY A 371 10.57 -1.21 -7.62
N MET A 372 9.64 -1.87 -6.94
CA MET A 372 9.76 -2.28 -5.53
C MET A 372 9.66 -3.80 -5.44
N LEU A 373 10.51 -4.46 -4.66
CA LEU A 373 10.32 -5.87 -4.35
C LEU A 373 9.19 -6.02 -3.32
N VAL A 374 8.48 -7.14 -3.33
CA VAL A 374 7.40 -7.42 -2.39
C VAL A 374 7.61 -8.78 -1.74
N ILE A 375 7.55 -8.81 -0.41
CA ILE A 375 7.28 -9.98 0.40
C ILE A 375 5.79 -9.95 0.71
N ASP A 376 5.00 -10.82 0.07
CA ASP A 376 3.55 -10.81 0.24
C ASP A 376 3.14 -11.83 1.30
N GLU A 377 2.48 -11.34 2.36
CA GLU A 377 2.24 -12.11 3.57
C GLU A 377 0.80 -12.59 3.68
N ALA A 378 0.65 -13.84 4.12
CA ALA A 378 -0.65 -14.49 4.21
C ALA A 378 -1.42 -14.16 5.49
N PHE A 379 -0.83 -14.47 6.67
CA PHE A 379 -1.57 -14.55 7.93
C PHE A 379 -0.81 -13.94 9.11
N ASP A 380 -1.57 -13.37 10.07
CA ASP A 380 -1.04 -12.98 11.39
C ASP A 380 -1.32 -14.04 12.48
N ALA A 381 -2.20 -14.96 12.23
CA ALA A 381 -2.52 -16.07 13.16
C ALA A 381 -2.84 -17.36 12.39
N TRP A 382 -2.48 -18.53 12.97
CA TRP A 382 -2.85 -19.84 12.45
C TRP A 382 -3.88 -20.51 13.38
N ASN A 383 -3.46 -21.63 14.05
CA ASN A 383 -4.37 -22.41 14.91
C ASN A 383 -4.62 -21.75 16.27
N LYS A 384 -3.73 -20.85 16.71
CA LYS A 384 -3.86 -20.12 17.97
C LYS A 384 -4.10 -18.64 17.72
N SER A 385 -5.11 -18.11 18.38
CA SER A 385 -5.47 -16.69 18.31
C SER A 385 -4.45 -15.80 19.01
N LYS A 386 -4.22 -14.62 18.47
CA LYS A 386 -3.60 -13.47 19.14
C LYS A 386 -4.66 -12.54 19.75
N ARG A 387 -5.84 -12.51 19.13
CA ARG A 387 -7.04 -11.77 19.60
C ARG A 387 -8.26 -12.67 19.52
N ASP A 388 -9.25 -12.45 20.38
CA ASP A 388 -10.41 -13.34 20.54
C ASP A 388 -11.23 -13.52 19.26
N GLN A 389 -11.24 -12.52 18.39
CA GLN A 389 -12.03 -12.51 17.17
C GLN A 389 -11.18 -12.55 15.89
N ASP A 390 -9.90 -12.91 15.99
CA ASP A 390 -8.99 -12.97 14.84
C ASP A 390 -9.27 -14.18 13.91
N TYR A 391 -8.49 -14.25 12.83
CA TYR A 391 -8.66 -15.25 11.78
C TYR A 391 -8.42 -16.71 12.25
N ALA A 392 -7.73 -16.95 13.37
CA ALA A 392 -7.48 -18.31 13.87
C ALA A 392 -8.79 -19.11 14.05
N ARG A 393 -9.92 -18.41 14.30
CA ARG A 393 -11.26 -19.04 14.37
C ARG A 393 -11.65 -19.80 13.11
N PHE A 394 -11.13 -19.39 11.96
CA PHE A 394 -11.49 -19.90 10.65
C PHE A 394 -10.34 -20.64 9.96
N PHE A 395 -9.11 -20.47 10.46
CA PHE A 395 -7.90 -20.98 9.84
C PHE A 395 -8.00 -22.46 9.46
N ALA A 396 -8.40 -23.32 10.38
CA ALA A 396 -8.44 -24.77 10.14
C ALA A 396 -9.33 -25.17 8.94
N ALA A 397 -10.40 -24.40 8.67
CA ALA A 397 -11.33 -24.66 7.57
C ALA A 397 -10.90 -24.00 6.26
N ASP A 398 -10.24 -22.83 6.33
CA ASP A 398 -10.17 -21.90 5.21
C ASP A 398 -8.76 -21.63 4.67
N TRP A 399 -7.69 -21.97 5.40
CA TRP A 399 -6.31 -21.62 5.07
C TRP A 399 -5.89 -21.99 3.63
N GLN A 400 -6.40 -23.11 3.10
CA GLN A 400 -6.05 -23.56 1.75
C GLN A 400 -6.57 -22.58 0.69
N LYS A 401 -7.85 -22.21 0.78
CA LYS A 401 -8.45 -21.28 -0.19
C LYS A 401 -7.84 -19.88 -0.08
N ASP A 402 -7.42 -19.50 1.13
CA ASP A 402 -6.82 -18.18 1.35
C ASP A 402 -5.38 -18.12 0.82
N ILE A 403 -4.58 -19.19 0.99
CA ILE A 403 -3.29 -19.33 0.29
C ILE A 403 -3.45 -19.38 -1.23
N GLU A 404 -4.45 -20.11 -1.74
CA GLU A 404 -4.74 -20.12 -3.19
C GLU A 404 -5.05 -18.71 -3.69
N SER A 405 -5.86 -17.95 -2.97
CA SER A 405 -6.20 -16.57 -3.32
C SER A 405 -4.97 -15.65 -3.32
N LEU A 406 -4.12 -15.72 -2.29
CA LEU A 406 -2.84 -14.98 -2.23
C LEU A 406 -1.99 -15.26 -3.49
N ILE A 407 -1.76 -16.55 -3.79
CA ILE A 407 -0.89 -16.94 -4.89
C ILE A 407 -1.49 -16.55 -6.25
N VAL A 408 -2.78 -16.77 -6.45
CA VAL A 408 -3.46 -16.39 -7.69
C VAL A 408 -3.39 -14.89 -7.93
N SER A 409 -3.56 -14.10 -6.88
CA SER A 409 -3.51 -12.64 -6.93
C SER A 409 -2.12 -12.10 -7.28
N GLY A 410 -1.05 -12.70 -6.72
CA GLY A 410 0.32 -12.13 -6.82
C GLY A 410 1.28 -12.82 -7.79
N ARG A 411 1.02 -14.06 -8.24
CA ARG A 411 2.00 -14.87 -9.00
C ARG A 411 2.47 -14.29 -10.33
N ASN A 412 1.69 -13.41 -10.96
CA ASN A 412 2.06 -12.79 -12.24
C ASN A 412 2.84 -11.47 -12.05
N HIS A 413 2.94 -10.96 -10.84
CA HIS A 413 3.67 -9.72 -10.51
C HIS A 413 5.18 -9.99 -10.40
N PRO A 414 6.03 -9.33 -11.21
CA PRO A 414 7.48 -9.48 -11.11
C PRO A 414 8.05 -8.91 -9.81
N SER A 415 7.37 -8.00 -9.16
CA SER A 415 7.75 -7.42 -7.87
C SER A 415 7.72 -8.44 -6.72
N VAL A 416 6.78 -9.39 -6.73
CA VAL A 416 6.68 -10.41 -5.67
C VAL A 416 7.87 -11.37 -5.76
N VAL A 417 8.67 -11.47 -4.70
CA VAL A 417 9.89 -12.28 -4.66
C VAL A 417 9.88 -13.37 -3.58
N LEU A 418 9.07 -13.21 -2.54
CA LEU A 418 8.88 -14.15 -1.44
C LEU A 418 7.41 -14.25 -1.08
N TRP A 419 6.96 -15.46 -0.75
CA TRP A 419 5.67 -15.72 -0.12
C TRP A 419 5.86 -15.93 1.37
N SER A 420 5.31 -15.03 2.20
CA SER A 420 5.34 -15.19 3.64
C SER A 420 4.08 -15.90 4.13
N ILE A 421 4.26 -17.00 4.86
CA ILE A 421 3.14 -17.82 5.33
C ILE A 421 2.59 -17.39 6.68
N GLY A 422 3.26 -16.46 7.37
CA GLY A 422 2.74 -15.95 8.65
C GLY A 422 3.67 -15.02 9.38
N ASN A 423 3.07 -14.22 10.26
CA ASN A 423 3.74 -13.27 11.14
C ASN A 423 3.63 -13.70 12.61
N GLU A 424 4.75 -13.79 13.31
CA GLU A 424 4.80 -13.97 14.78
C GLU A 424 3.79 -15.00 15.32
N ILE A 425 3.70 -16.12 14.63
CA ILE A 425 2.70 -17.14 14.92
C ILE A 425 2.93 -17.69 16.33
N PRO A 426 1.90 -17.72 17.20
CA PRO A 426 2.07 -18.14 18.60
C PRO A 426 2.63 -19.56 18.79
N GLU A 427 2.39 -20.47 17.85
CA GLU A 427 2.91 -21.84 17.85
C GLU A 427 4.25 -22.01 17.11
N THR A 428 4.91 -20.95 16.67
CA THR A 428 6.20 -20.99 15.95
C THR A 428 7.21 -21.90 16.67
N GLY A 429 7.87 -22.77 15.89
CA GLY A 429 8.93 -23.67 16.36
C GLY A 429 8.49 -24.83 17.25
N THR A 430 7.22 -24.88 17.67
CA THR A 430 6.60 -26.05 18.29
C THR A 430 6.33 -27.14 17.25
N PRO A 431 6.12 -28.42 17.64
CA PRO A 431 5.76 -29.46 16.68
C PRO A 431 4.55 -29.11 15.80
N LEU A 432 3.53 -28.48 16.39
CA LEU A 432 2.35 -28.02 15.65
C LEU A 432 2.70 -26.90 14.65
N GLY A 433 3.48 -25.92 15.07
CA GLY A 433 3.87 -24.79 14.21
C GLY A 433 4.74 -25.23 13.03
N VAL A 434 5.73 -26.11 13.29
CA VAL A 434 6.59 -26.69 12.26
C VAL A 434 5.78 -27.50 11.25
N GLU A 435 4.85 -28.32 11.69
CA GLU A 435 3.99 -29.13 10.81
C GLU A 435 3.06 -28.24 9.99
N THR A 436 2.45 -27.22 10.61
CA THR A 436 1.61 -26.26 9.90
C THR A 436 2.40 -25.51 8.83
N ALA A 437 3.62 -25.02 9.15
CA ALA A 437 4.49 -24.36 8.20
C ALA A 437 4.84 -25.26 6.99
N LYS A 438 5.17 -26.53 7.22
CA LYS A 438 5.43 -27.49 6.14
C LYS A 438 4.23 -27.66 5.21
N ARG A 439 3.02 -27.73 5.76
CA ARG A 439 1.79 -27.87 4.96
C ARG A 439 1.51 -26.62 4.14
N LEU A 440 1.66 -25.45 4.73
CA LEU A 440 1.50 -24.17 4.03
C LEU A 440 2.54 -24.02 2.90
N ALA A 441 3.83 -24.26 3.21
CA ALA A 441 4.91 -24.18 2.22
C ALA A 441 4.71 -25.19 1.07
N ALA A 442 4.28 -26.42 1.35
CA ALA A 442 4.01 -27.42 0.31
C ALA A 442 2.89 -26.98 -0.65
N LEU A 443 1.83 -26.35 -0.13
CA LEU A 443 0.77 -25.79 -0.98
C LEU A 443 1.29 -24.63 -1.83
N VAL A 444 2.03 -23.69 -1.23
CA VAL A 444 2.65 -22.57 -1.97
C VAL A 444 3.54 -23.08 -3.09
N HIS A 445 4.44 -24.02 -2.83
CA HIS A 445 5.32 -24.61 -3.87
C HIS A 445 4.55 -25.34 -4.97
N THR A 446 3.39 -25.93 -4.63
CA THR A 446 2.50 -26.56 -5.64
C THR A 446 1.87 -25.52 -6.57
N LEU A 447 1.46 -24.36 -6.01
CA LEU A 447 0.78 -23.29 -6.75
C LEU A 447 1.76 -22.37 -7.51
N ASP A 448 2.91 -22.10 -6.90
CA ASP A 448 4.00 -21.30 -7.46
C ASP A 448 5.38 -21.85 -7.07
N PRO A 449 5.97 -22.74 -7.88
CA PRO A 449 7.31 -23.28 -7.64
C PRO A 449 8.44 -22.29 -7.98
N THR A 450 8.14 -21.06 -8.35
CA THR A 450 9.12 -20.08 -8.85
C THR A 450 9.63 -19.11 -7.77
N ARG A 451 8.96 -19.07 -6.61
CA ARG A 451 9.31 -18.19 -5.50
C ARG A 451 9.48 -18.98 -4.22
N PRO A 452 10.49 -18.63 -3.41
CA PRO A 452 10.70 -19.26 -2.11
C PRO A 452 9.65 -18.81 -1.06
N VAL A 453 9.52 -19.64 -0.03
CA VAL A 453 8.62 -19.45 1.10
C VAL A 453 9.39 -18.94 2.32
N THR A 454 8.81 -17.95 3.00
CA THR A 454 9.32 -17.36 4.24
C THR A 454 8.23 -17.27 5.30
N GLN A 455 8.63 -16.88 6.49
CA GLN A 455 7.77 -16.49 7.62
C GLN A 455 8.53 -15.46 8.45
N ALA A 456 7.82 -14.52 9.05
CA ALA A 456 8.36 -13.62 10.06
C ALA A 456 8.26 -14.28 11.44
N ILE A 457 9.41 -14.67 11.99
CA ILE A 457 9.50 -15.42 13.23
C ILE A 457 10.00 -14.52 14.38
N ASN A 458 9.37 -14.66 15.57
CA ASN A 458 9.69 -13.88 16.75
C ASN A 458 9.59 -14.75 18.00
N ASN A 459 10.65 -15.49 18.29
CA ASN A 459 10.75 -16.33 19.48
C ASN A 459 12.22 -16.49 19.91
N ASP A 460 12.43 -17.06 21.08
CA ASP A 460 13.76 -17.44 21.57
C ASP A 460 14.24 -18.76 20.95
N PRO A 461 15.57 -19.01 20.90
CA PRO A 461 16.08 -20.32 20.56
C PRO A 461 15.64 -21.38 21.62
N PRO A 462 15.35 -22.66 21.21
CA PRO A 462 15.54 -23.17 19.86
C PRO A 462 14.32 -23.02 18.93
N LEU A 463 13.27 -22.33 19.35
CA LEU A 463 12.02 -22.26 18.59
C LEU A 463 12.21 -21.60 17.22
N ASN A 464 12.92 -20.48 17.15
CA ASN A 464 13.23 -19.81 15.89
C ASN A 464 14.06 -20.72 14.98
N THR A 465 15.12 -21.38 15.48
CA THR A 465 15.94 -22.30 14.68
C THR A 465 15.10 -23.45 14.10
N ASN A 466 14.19 -24.03 14.90
CA ASN A 466 13.32 -25.12 14.46
C ASN A 466 12.41 -24.68 13.33
N GLN A 467 11.84 -23.47 13.43
CA GLN A 467 10.97 -22.91 12.40
C GLN A 467 11.75 -22.55 11.13
N ALA A 468 12.89 -21.86 11.28
CA ALA A 468 13.77 -21.48 10.19
C ALA A 468 14.23 -22.66 9.34
N ALA A 469 14.41 -23.83 9.97
CA ALA A 469 14.87 -25.04 9.28
C ALA A 469 13.91 -25.49 8.17
N VAL A 470 12.60 -25.23 8.30
CA VAL A 470 11.57 -25.70 7.35
C VAL A 470 11.13 -24.63 6.34
N LEU A 471 11.67 -23.42 6.42
CA LEU A 471 11.47 -22.35 5.46
C LEU A 471 12.56 -22.34 4.40
N ASP A 472 12.29 -21.77 3.21
CA ASP A 472 13.34 -21.58 2.19
C ASP A 472 14.25 -20.40 2.57
N VAL A 473 13.65 -19.29 2.98
CA VAL A 473 14.32 -18.09 3.50
C VAL A 473 13.73 -17.77 4.88
N ALA A 474 14.54 -17.47 5.86
CA ALA A 474 14.07 -17.21 7.22
C ALA A 474 14.04 -15.70 7.53
N GLY A 475 12.85 -15.18 7.85
CA GLY A 475 12.66 -13.80 8.30
C GLY A 475 12.58 -13.74 9.84
N TYR A 476 13.35 -12.85 10.45
CA TYR A 476 13.38 -12.66 11.91
C TYR A 476 12.84 -11.28 12.26
N ASN A 477 11.86 -11.24 13.18
CA ASN A 477 11.42 -10.00 13.79
C ASN A 477 12.32 -9.70 14.98
N TYR A 478 13.05 -8.59 14.95
CA TYR A 478 13.89 -8.00 16.02
C TYR A 478 15.11 -8.83 16.45
N HIS A 479 15.21 -10.10 16.14
CA HIS A 479 16.22 -11.05 16.63
C HIS A 479 17.46 -11.19 15.71
N ALA A 480 18.04 -10.09 15.22
CA ALA A 480 19.25 -10.14 14.39
C ALA A 480 20.47 -10.75 15.11
N GLU A 481 20.52 -10.69 16.46
CA GLU A 481 21.55 -11.31 17.29
C GLU A 481 21.60 -12.83 17.15
N GLN A 482 20.49 -13.47 16.75
CA GLN A 482 20.41 -14.91 16.52
C GLN A 482 21.01 -15.35 15.17
N PHE A 483 21.19 -14.44 14.21
CA PHE A 483 21.62 -14.76 12.85
C PHE A 483 22.87 -15.63 12.81
N THR A 484 23.94 -15.22 13.48
CA THR A 484 25.23 -15.95 13.45
C THR A 484 25.10 -17.34 14.07
N SER A 485 24.41 -17.47 15.19
CA SER A 485 24.23 -18.76 15.88
C SER A 485 23.35 -19.72 15.10
N ASP A 486 22.32 -19.21 14.45
CA ASP A 486 21.40 -20.04 13.68
C ASP A 486 21.98 -20.39 12.31
N HIS A 487 22.73 -19.47 11.67
CA HIS A 487 23.45 -19.80 10.43
C HIS A 487 24.52 -20.89 10.66
N ALA A 488 25.18 -20.90 11.82
CA ALA A 488 26.11 -21.98 12.16
C ALA A 488 25.43 -23.37 12.22
N LYS A 489 24.16 -23.44 12.60
CA LYS A 489 23.36 -24.66 12.62
C LYS A 489 22.72 -24.97 11.24
N LEU A 490 22.45 -23.93 10.45
CA LEU A 490 21.76 -23.96 9.16
C LEU A 490 22.59 -23.23 8.07
N PRO A 491 23.79 -23.74 7.71
CA PRO A 491 24.77 -22.98 6.89
C PRO A 491 24.34 -22.70 5.46
N GLY A 492 23.29 -23.35 4.96
CA GLY A 492 22.67 -23.04 3.66
C GLY A 492 21.52 -22.05 3.73
N LYS A 493 21.14 -21.58 4.92
CA LYS A 493 19.98 -20.74 5.12
C LYS A 493 20.28 -19.27 4.80
N VAL A 494 19.47 -18.69 3.90
CA VAL A 494 19.38 -17.25 3.69
C VAL A 494 18.43 -16.67 4.73
N MET A 495 18.79 -15.51 5.27
CA MET A 495 18.05 -14.83 6.34
C MET A 495 17.83 -13.35 5.99
N TYR A 496 16.86 -12.73 6.64
CA TYR A 496 16.65 -11.28 6.60
C TYR A 496 15.94 -10.83 7.88
N THR A 497 16.05 -9.56 8.21
CA THR A 497 15.26 -8.98 9.29
C THR A 497 13.88 -8.62 8.75
N ALA A 498 12.84 -9.36 9.15
CA ALA A 498 11.46 -9.12 8.70
C ALA A 498 10.82 -7.92 9.42
N GLU A 499 11.26 -7.65 10.66
CA GLU A 499 10.97 -6.43 11.41
C GLU A 499 12.19 -5.99 12.19
N SER A 500 12.55 -4.72 12.06
CA SER A 500 13.65 -4.09 12.79
C SER A 500 13.22 -2.81 13.49
N LEU A 501 13.94 -2.43 14.51
CA LEU A 501 13.70 -1.21 15.26
C LEU A 501 14.39 -0.02 14.57
N SER A 502 13.66 1.07 14.35
CA SER A 502 14.20 2.26 13.70
C SER A 502 15.38 2.88 14.46
N LYS A 503 15.34 2.85 15.79
CA LYS A 503 16.44 3.35 16.65
C LYS A 503 17.76 2.61 16.43
N ASP A 504 17.69 1.32 16.07
CA ASP A 504 18.85 0.43 15.91
C ASP A 504 19.22 0.19 14.43
N ALA A 505 18.73 1.07 13.53
CA ALA A 505 18.88 0.95 12.07
C ALA A 505 20.32 0.65 11.60
N PHE A 506 21.34 1.25 12.26
CA PHE A 506 22.74 0.99 11.95
C PHE A 506 23.12 -0.47 12.18
N SER A 507 22.79 -1.01 13.35
CA SER A 507 23.14 -2.38 13.74
C SER A 507 22.51 -3.40 12.79
N TYR A 508 21.21 -3.24 12.45
CA TYR A 508 20.53 -4.13 11.52
C TYR A 508 21.11 -4.04 10.10
N TRP A 509 21.40 -2.82 9.63
CA TRP A 509 21.98 -2.66 8.30
C TRP A 509 23.41 -3.21 8.19
N ARG A 510 24.19 -3.14 9.29
CA ARG A 510 25.52 -3.78 9.35
C ARG A 510 25.48 -5.30 9.16
N GLU A 511 24.40 -5.96 9.62
CA GLU A 511 24.22 -7.40 9.36
C GLU A 511 24.13 -7.66 7.86
N VAL A 512 23.38 -6.84 7.13
CA VAL A 512 23.23 -6.93 5.65
C VAL A 512 24.57 -6.66 4.95
N GLU A 513 25.26 -5.57 5.32
CA GLU A 513 26.53 -5.19 4.69
C GLU A 513 27.68 -6.21 4.91
N THR A 514 27.65 -6.94 6.02
CA THR A 514 28.79 -7.79 6.44
C THR A 514 28.59 -9.28 6.23
N LYS A 515 27.35 -9.73 5.98
CA LYS A 515 27.00 -11.15 5.87
C LYS A 515 26.25 -11.43 4.57
N SER A 516 26.86 -12.15 3.64
CA SER A 516 26.26 -12.46 2.33
C SER A 516 24.92 -13.18 2.42
N TRP A 517 24.69 -13.94 3.47
CA TRP A 517 23.47 -14.70 3.71
C TRP A 517 22.37 -13.90 4.43
N VAL A 518 22.62 -12.63 4.81
CA VAL A 518 21.61 -11.68 5.28
C VAL A 518 21.27 -10.73 4.14
N VAL A 519 20.10 -10.86 3.56
CA VAL A 519 19.77 -10.24 2.27
C VAL A 519 18.91 -8.99 2.34
N GLY A 520 18.57 -8.55 3.54
CA GLY A 520 17.79 -7.33 3.71
C GLY A 520 17.36 -7.05 5.15
N ASP A 521 16.88 -5.83 5.34
CA ASP A 521 16.35 -5.30 6.59
C ASP A 521 15.04 -4.56 6.32
N PHE A 522 13.97 -4.87 7.10
CA PHE A 522 12.64 -4.28 6.96
C PHE A 522 12.22 -3.61 8.27
N VAL A 523 12.19 -2.27 8.28
CA VAL A 523 11.81 -1.53 9.49
C VAL A 523 10.33 -1.69 9.85
N TRP A 524 10.04 -1.73 11.14
CA TRP A 524 8.72 -1.55 11.70
C TRP A 524 8.54 -0.10 12.19
N THR A 525 7.85 0.82 11.41
CA THR A 525 7.36 0.64 10.05
C THR A 525 7.90 1.71 9.11
N ALA A 526 7.85 1.48 7.78
CA ALA A 526 8.22 2.52 6.83
C ALA A 526 7.19 3.66 6.81
N VAL A 527 5.89 3.33 6.84
CA VAL A 527 4.78 4.31 6.84
C VAL A 527 3.94 4.11 8.08
N ASP A 528 3.60 5.21 8.75
CA ASP A 528 2.77 5.22 9.95
C ASP A 528 1.34 4.77 9.65
N TYR A 529 0.63 4.24 10.65
CA TYR A 529 -0.66 3.57 10.47
C TYR A 529 -1.61 3.78 11.65
N LEU A 530 -2.88 3.47 11.45
CA LEU A 530 -3.94 3.48 12.46
C LEU A 530 -3.89 2.19 13.31
N GLY A 531 -3.97 2.35 14.62
CA GLY A 531 -3.93 1.25 15.60
C GLY A 531 -2.56 1.08 16.26
N GLU A 532 -2.43 0.04 17.09
CA GLU A 532 -1.27 -0.12 18.00
C GLU A 532 -0.86 1.21 18.61
N SER A 533 -1.87 1.96 19.07
CA SER A 533 -1.79 3.38 19.38
C SER A 533 -0.64 3.72 20.32
N GLY A 534 0.30 4.53 19.82
CA GLY A 534 1.40 5.07 20.62
C GLY A 534 2.56 4.11 20.86
N ILE A 535 2.67 2.97 20.18
CA ILE A 535 3.85 2.07 20.35
C ILE A 535 5.17 2.76 20.02
N GLY A 536 5.14 3.71 19.07
CA GLY A 536 6.29 4.54 18.69
C GLY A 536 6.43 5.83 19.50
N TRP A 537 5.61 6.02 20.53
CA TRP A 537 5.66 7.23 21.33
C TRP A 537 6.99 7.37 22.07
N MET A 538 7.59 8.53 21.97
CA MET A 538 8.87 8.87 22.59
C MET A 538 8.73 9.24 24.08
N GLY A 539 7.56 9.08 24.67
CA GLY A 539 7.28 9.40 26.06
C GLY A 539 7.51 8.21 26.96
N TYR A 540 8.52 7.94 27.40
CA TYR A 540 9.19 7.43 28.61
C TYR A 540 8.38 6.51 29.56
N SER A 541 7.26 5.90 29.19
CA SER A 541 6.60 4.85 29.95
C SER A 541 7.12 3.46 29.55
N GLN A 542 7.49 2.64 30.54
CA GLN A 542 7.83 1.24 30.32
C GLN A 542 6.60 0.32 30.26
N ASP A 543 5.44 0.86 30.58
CA ASP A 543 4.18 0.11 30.55
C ASP A 543 3.49 0.32 29.20
N TRP A 544 3.79 -0.54 28.23
CA TRP A 544 3.20 -0.47 26.90
C TRP A 544 1.68 -0.56 26.90
N GLN A 545 1.03 -1.14 27.92
CA GLN A 545 -0.42 -1.16 28.04
C GLN A 545 -1.02 0.21 28.39
N LYS A 546 -0.20 1.13 28.86
CA LYS A 546 -0.58 2.53 29.13
C LYS A 546 -0.17 3.48 28.02
N LEU A 547 0.48 2.97 26.99
CA LEU A 547 0.83 3.73 25.81
C LEU A 547 -0.41 4.04 25.01
N GLY A 548 -0.47 5.23 24.42
CA GLY A 548 -1.53 5.64 23.55
C GLY A 548 -2.95 5.59 24.16
N PRO A 549 -3.16 6.06 25.41
CA PRO A 549 -4.52 6.22 25.90
C PRO A 549 -5.30 7.15 24.96
N TYR A 550 -6.62 6.94 24.86
CA TYR A 550 -7.45 7.86 24.07
C TYR A 550 -7.08 9.31 24.37
N PRO A 551 -6.89 10.16 23.36
CA PRO A 551 -7.30 10.01 21.95
C PRO A 551 -6.19 9.58 20.96
N TRP A 552 -5.11 8.91 21.42
CA TRP A 552 -4.13 8.37 20.50
C TRP A 552 -4.75 7.37 19.54
N HIS A 553 -4.50 7.51 18.23
CA HIS A 553 -5.05 6.62 17.21
C HIS A 553 -4.02 6.14 16.17
N LEU A 554 -2.81 6.72 16.15
CA LEU A 554 -1.71 6.30 15.30
C LEU A 554 -0.67 5.51 16.10
N ALA A 555 0.01 4.58 15.47
CA ALA A 555 1.14 3.85 16.04
C ALA A 555 2.33 4.77 16.34
N TYR A 556 2.56 5.75 15.47
CA TYR A 556 3.61 6.78 15.58
C TYR A 556 5.05 6.25 15.44
N CYS A 557 5.22 5.03 14.95
CA CYS A 557 6.53 4.39 14.71
C CYS A 557 7.00 4.48 13.24
N GLY A 558 6.15 4.98 12.32
CA GLY A 558 6.49 5.09 10.91
C GLY A 558 7.62 6.09 10.63
N GLU A 559 8.61 5.71 9.83
CA GLU A 559 9.69 6.63 9.38
C GLU A 559 9.16 7.67 8.38
N ILE A 560 8.03 7.40 7.75
CA ILE A 560 7.19 8.35 7.00
C ILE A 560 5.89 8.50 7.79
N ASP A 561 5.50 9.73 8.14
CA ASP A 561 4.27 9.96 8.90
C ASP A 561 3.01 9.65 8.08
N ALA A 562 1.86 9.58 8.75
CA ALA A 562 0.57 9.27 8.12
C ALA A 562 0.14 10.27 7.03
N THR A 563 0.73 11.48 6.99
CA THR A 563 0.51 12.47 5.93
C THR A 563 1.47 12.32 4.75
N GLY A 564 2.51 11.49 4.89
CA GLY A 564 3.53 11.23 3.87
C GLY A 564 4.78 12.13 3.97
N ARG A 565 5.01 12.77 5.12
CA ARG A 565 6.26 13.50 5.39
C ARG A 565 7.31 12.53 5.94
N LYS A 566 8.53 12.57 5.39
CA LYS A 566 9.68 11.85 6.00
C LYS A 566 9.94 12.39 7.40
N ARG A 567 10.09 11.49 8.37
CA ARG A 567 10.63 11.79 9.69
C ARG A 567 12.18 11.65 9.68
N PRO A 568 12.89 12.22 10.64
CA PRO A 568 14.37 12.15 10.67
C PRO A 568 14.97 10.76 10.52
N ALA A 569 14.30 9.73 10.99
CA ALA A 569 14.73 8.34 10.85
C ALA A 569 14.85 7.90 9.38
N ALA A 570 13.94 8.34 8.49
CA ALA A 570 14.03 8.02 7.06
C ALA A 570 15.29 8.65 6.42
N TYR A 571 15.66 9.87 6.81
CA TYR A 571 16.91 10.51 6.35
C TYR A 571 18.16 9.77 6.84
N TYR A 572 18.09 9.23 8.06
CA TYR A 572 19.18 8.40 8.57
C TYR A 572 19.32 7.10 7.78
N ARG A 573 18.21 6.45 7.42
CA ARG A 573 18.21 5.27 6.54
C ARG A 573 18.82 5.58 5.16
N GLU A 574 18.47 6.70 4.56
CA GLU A 574 19.05 7.13 3.28
C GLU A 574 20.57 7.23 3.34
N VAL A 575 21.11 7.75 4.44
CA VAL A 575 22.57 7.82 4.69
C VAL A 575 23.18 6.42 4.87
N LEU A 576 22.57 5.55 5.65
CA LEU A 576 23.04 4.17 5.85
C LEU A 576 23.05 3.39 4.55
N TRP A 577 22.04 3.55 3.73
CA TRP A 577 21.89 2.91 2.43
C TRP A 577 22.73 3.55 1.31
N LYS A 578 23.37 4.66 1.59
CA LYS A 578 24.18 5.43 0.62
C LYS A 578 23.40 5.75 -0.66
N THR A 579 22.16 6.18 -0.49
CA THR A 579 21.25 6.45 -1.62
C THR A 579 21.64 7.69 -2.42
N GLY A 580 22.36 8.63 -1.81
CA GLY A 580 22.67 9.94 -2.39
C GLY A 580 21.44 10.87 -2.51
N ILE A 581 20.25 10.48 -2.01
CA ILE A 581 19.02 11.30 -2.07
C ILE A 581 19.21 12.53 -1.19
N ASP A 582 19.35 12.32 0.13
CA ASP A 582 19.68 13.37 1.10
C ASP A 582 20.99 13.00 1.84
N PRO A 583 22.17 13.17 1.19
CA PRO A 583 23.45 12.62 1.67
C PRO A 583 23.97 13.30 2.93
N ILE A 584 23.37 14.41 3.35
CA ILE A 584 23.57 15.08 4.62
C ILE A 584 22.28 15.72 5.08
N SER A 585 21.99 15.59 6.38
CA SER A 585 20.82 16.22 7.00
C SER A 585 21.13 16.56 8.46
N ALA A 586 20.42 17.54 9.02
CA ALA A 586 20.60 17.96 10.40
C ALA A 586 19.25 18.15 11.08
N PHE A 587 19.17 17.70 12.33
CA PHE A 587 17.96 17.75 13.14
C PHE A 587 18.30 18.21 14.57
N VAL A 588 17.30 18.73 15.26
CA VAL A 588 17.46 19.28 16.62
C VAL A 588 16.64 18.43 17.56
N ARG A 589 17.27 17.96 18.64
CA ARG A 589 16.55 17.29 19.72
C ARG A 589 15.59 18.29 20.39
N GLN A 590 14.34 17.88 20.56
CA GLN A 590 13.32 18.72 21.15
C GLN A 590 13.74 19.15 22.59
N PRO A 591 13.83 20.45 22.86
CA PRO A 591 14.18 20.93 24.20
C PRO A 591 13.08 20.61 25.21
N ALA A 592 13.46 20.30 26.45
CA ALA A 592 12.52 20.10 27.53
C ALA A 592 11.65 21.38 27.74
N GLY A 593 10.34 21.18 27.91
CA GLY A 593 9.36 22.28 28.09
C GLY A 593 8.83 22.87 26.78
N THR A 594 9.18 22.26 25.61
CA THR A 594 8.64 22.63 24.30
C THR A 594 7.89 21.51 23.63
N GLU A 595 7.54 20.49 24.38
CA GLU A 595 7.03 19.23 23.90
C GLU A 595 5.67 19.36 23.20
N ASP A 596 5.57 18.75 22.05
CA ASP A 596 4.36 18.71 21.23
C ASP A 596 3.26 17.86 21.85
N LEU A 597 3.63 16.93 22.73
CA LEU A 597 2.75 15.95 23.32
C LEU A 597 2.74 16.15 24.84
N PRO A 598 1.62 16.55 25.44
CA PRO A 598 1.55 17.06 26.82
C PRO A 598 1.92 16.06 27.91
N ASP A 599 1.96 14.75 27.60
CA ASP A 599 2.20 13.71 28.61
C ASP A 599 3.69 13.41 28.83
N ARG A 600 4.57 14.08 28.14
CA ARG A 600 6.03 13.88 28.20
C ARG A 600 6.61 14.23 29.56
N HIS A 601 5.97 15.13 30.31
CA HIS A 601 6.43 15.56 31.62
C HIS A 601 6.22 14.57 32.76
N LEU A 602 5.47 13.49 32.53
CA LEU A 602 5.15 12.53 33.56
C LEU A 602 6.34 11.66 33.97
N PHE A 603 7.47 11.71 33.21
CA PHE A 603 8.62 10.84 33.42
C PHE A 603 9.94 11.60 33.23
N PRO A 604 11.00 11.28 33.99
CA PRO A 604 12.33 11.88 33.80
C PRO A 604 12.88 11.56 32.42
N ILE A 605 13.53 12.53 31.79
CA ILE A 605 14.10 12.46 30.44
C ILE A 605 15.26 11.46 30.45
N THR A 606 14.99 10.24 30.11
CA THR A 606 15.95 9.22 29.73
C THR A 606 15.67 8.81 28.28
N PRO A 607 16.64 8.28 27.50
CA PRO A 607 16.44 7.89 26.10
C PRO A 607 15.19 7.04 25.88
N PRO A 608 14.63 6.99 24.66
CA PRO A 608 13.38 6.32 24.39
C PRO A 608 13.39 4.90 24.94
N HIS A 609 12.43 4.61 25.81
CA HIS A 609 12.33 3.32 26.49
C HIS A 609 11.51 2.29 25.74
N LEU A 610 10.81 2.72 24.72
CA LEU A 610 10.03 1.84 23.86
C LEU A 610 10.87 1.39 22.69
N ASP A 611 10.77 0.13 22.39
CA ASP A 611 11.56 -0.43 21.32
C ASP A 611 11.25 0.23 19.97
N TRP A 612 9.99 0.52 19.69
CA TRP A 612 9.56 1.12 18.42
C TRP A 612 9.63 2.65 18.36
N SER A 613 10.11 3.31 19.42
CA SER A 613 10.24 4.77 19.44
C SER A 613 11.26 5.26 18.42
N LEU A 614 10.92 6.35 17.74
CA LEU A 614 11.86 7.10 16.91
C LEU A 614 12.73 8.00 17.81
N ASP A 615 13.90 8.41 17.29
CA ASP A 615 14.71 9.43 17.96
C ASP A 615 13.97 10.78 17.93
N ASP A 616 13.93 11.45 19.07
CA ASP A 616 13.17 12.69 19.29
C ASP A 616 13.93 13.91 18.77
N VAL A 617 14.11 13.95 17.46
CA VAL A 617 14.79 15.04 16.76
C VAL A 617 13.89 15.61 15.65
N HIS A 618 13.98 16.90 15.38
CA HIS A 618 13.06 17.64 14.55
C HIS A 618 13.76 18.46 13.47
N PRO A 619 13.19 18.64 12.28
CA PRO A 619 13.73 19.48 11.21
C PRO A 619 13.42 20.97 11.46
N SER A 620 13.77 21.49 12.63
CA SER A 620 13.43 22.85 13.04
C SER A 620 14.60 23.55 13.73
N TRP A 621 14.76 24.83 13.43
CA TRP A 621 15.61 25.77 14.19
C TRP A 621 14.75 26.91 14.77
N THR A 622 13.50 26.61 15.15
CA THR A 622 12.58 27.58 15.77
C THR A 622 12.22 27.09 17.17
N TRP A 623 12.94 27.58 18.20
CA TRP A 623 12.82 27.18 19.59
C TRP A 623 12.72 28.39 20.49
N ARG A 624 11.59 29.11 20.40
CA ARG A 624 11.35 30.33 21.16
C ARG A 624 11.42 30.09 22.68
N GLY A 625 12.08 31.00 23.43
CA GLY A 625 12.30 30.88 24.86
C GLY A 625 13.45 29.95 25.23
N GLN A 626 14.21 29.43 24.26
CA GLN A 626 15.43 28.64 24.48
C GLN A 626 16.72 29.43 24.21
N GLU A 627 16.64 30.76 24.00
CA GLU A 627 17.77 31.62 23.67
C GLU A 627 18.88 31.48 24.72
N GLY A 628 20.12 31.21 24.22
CA GLY A 628 21.31 31.00 25.06
C GLY A 628 21.42 29.61 25.69
N LYS A 629 20.34 28.79 25.71
CA LYS A 629 20.42 27.42 26.22
C LYS A 629 21.06 26.48 25.22
N PRO A 630 21.80 25.46 25.67
CA PRO A 630 22.40 24.47 24.76
C PRO A 630 21.34 23.53 24.20
N LEU A 631 21.22 23.48 22.87
CA LEU A 631 20.43 22.49 22.14
C LEU A 631 21.33 21.41 21.56
N GLU A 632 20.83 20.19 21.47
CA GLU A 632 21.52 19.10 20.78
C GLU A 632 21.11 19.11 19.30
N VAL A 633 22.12 19.16 18.44
CA VAL A 633 21.97 19.01 16.98
C VAL A 633 22.67 17.75 16.55
N VAL A 634 21.96 16.86 15.88
CA VAL A 634 22.50 15.67 15.24
C VAL A 634 22.56 15.87 13.74
N VAL A 635 23.71 15.53 13.15
CA VAL A 635 23.93 15.52 11.71
C VAL A 635 24.10 14.09 11.25
N TYR A 636 23.34 13.67 10.26
CA TYR A 636 23.51 12.39 9.55
C TYR A 636 24.26 12.67 8.24
N SER A 637 25.27 11.87 7.88
CA SER A 637 26.08 12.18 6.71
C SER A 637 26.74 10.97 6.05
N GLU A 638 26.67 10.90 4.72
CA GLU A 638 27.49 10.01 3.88
C GLU A 638 28.91 10.58 3.65
N PHE A 639 29.14 11.83 4.03
CA PHE A 639 30.45 12.46 3.89
C PHE A 639 31.32 12.18 5.10
N PRO A 640 32.63 11.90 4.90
CA PRO A 640 33.51 11.47 6.00
C PRO A 640 33.85 12.58 7.00
N GLU A 641 33.52 13.82 6.71
CA GLU A 641 33.75 14.99 7.57
C GLU A 641 32.57 15.95 7.46
N VAL A 642 32.09 16.48 8.57
CA VAL A 642 31.02 17.47 8.64
C VAL A 642 31.42 18.66 9.50
N GLU A 643 30.95 19.84 9.11
CA GLU A 643 31.10 21.10 9.87
C GLU A 643 29.71 21.67 10.13
N LEU A 644 29.48 22.12 11.35
CA LEU A 644 28.25 22.82 11.70
C LEU A 644 28.53 24.33 11.84
N LEU A 645 27.68 25.15 11.24
CA LEU A 645 27.79 26.62 11.31
C LEU A 645 26.50 27.19 11.90
N LEU A 646 26.63 28.14 12.84
CA LEU A 646 25.51 28.94 13.35
C LEU A 646 25.73 30.40 12.89
N ASN A 647 24.78 30.92 12.12
CA ASN A 647 24.84 32.29 11.58
C ASN A 647 26.17 32.61 10.86
N GLY A 648 26.74 31.61 10.17
CA GLY A 648 28.01 31.69 9.47
C GLY A 648 29.26 31.43 10.32
N THR A 649 29.14 31.33 11.65
CA THR A 649 30.25 31.01 12.54
C THR A 649 30.38 29.49 12.69
N SER A 650 31.59 28.98 12.46
CA SER A 650 31.90 27.54 12.60
C SER A 650 31.84 27.10 14.07
N LEU A 651 31.17 25.99 14.30
CA LEU A 651 31.09 25.28 15.57
C LEU A 651 32.07 24.08 15.61
N GLY A 652 32.91 23.96 14.59
CA GLY A 652 33.93 22.93 14.45
C GLY A 652 33.55 21.81 13.50
N ARG A 653 34.58 21.05 13.11
CA ARG A 653 34.47 19.88 12.22
C ARG A 653 34.54 18.60 13.01
N LYS A 654 33.83 17.58 12.52
CA LYS A 654 33.82 16.23 13.08
C LYS A 654 33.93 15.20 11.99
N THR A 655 34.67 14.11 12.27
CA THR A 655 34.74 12.96 11.41
C THR A 655 33.46 12.13 11.57
N VAL A 656 32.99 11.59 10.45
CA VAL A 656 31.77 10.77 10.37
C VAL A 656 32.08 9.51 9.56
N GLY A 657 31.56 8.38 10.01
CA GLY A 657 31.75 7.09 9.37
C GLY A 657 31.19 5.95 10.19
N VAL A 658 31.62 4.74 9.93
CA VAL A 658 31.16 3.52 10.60
C VAL A 658 31.30 3.62 12.13
N GLU A 659 32.44 4.10 12.62
CA GLU A 659 32.74 4.21 14.05
C GLU A 659 31.85 5.22 14.79
N THR A 660 31.23 6.13 14.07
CA THR A 660 30.29 7.12 14.60
C THR A 660 28.85 6.84 14.17
N GLU A 661 28.57 5.65 13.61
CA GLU A 661 27.27 5.27 13.04
C GLU A 661 26.76 6.30 12.00
N TYR A 662 27.68 6.96 11.27
CA TYR A 662 27.35 8.02 10.33
C TYR A 662 26.63 9.24 10.96
N LYS A 663 26.87 9.51 12.23
CA LYS A 663 26.29 10.62 13.02
C LYS A 663 27.36 11.55 13.54
N ALA A 664 27.03 12.85 13.67
CA ALA A 664 27.82 13.83 14.42
C ALA A 664 26.90 14.65 15.31
N GLY A 665 27.09 14.59 16.61
CA GLY A 665 26.35 15.38 17.60
C GLY A 665 27.05 16.66 17.96
N TYR A 666 26.30 17.78 18.09
CA TYR A 666 26.77 19.08 18.53
C TYR A 666 25.91 19.61 19.67
N ARG A 667 26.52 20.30 20.64
CA ARG A 667 25.79 21.10 21.64
C ARG A 667 25.95 22.58 21.27
N VAL A 668 24.85 23.21 20.91
CA VAL A 668 24.81 24.54 20.31
C VAL A 668 24.03 25.48 21.21
N PRO A 669 24.62 26.57 21.71
CA PRO A 669 23.84 27.63 22.34
C PRO A 669 22.84 28.19 21.33
N TYR A 670 21.55 28.08 21.65
CA TYR A 670 20.51 28.49 20.72
C TYR A 670 20.53 29.99 20.50
N ALA A 671 20.61 30.39 19.26
CA ALA A 671 20.38 31.76 18.80
C ALA A 671 19.50 31.70 17.54
N PRO A 672 18.47 32.54 17.44
CA PRO A 672 17.69 32.66 16.20
C PRO A 672 18.58 32.95 14.98
N GLY A 673 18.19 32.46 13.82
CA GLY A 673 18.92 32.62 12.58
C GLY A 673 19.02 31.31 11.79
N ARG A 674 20.20 30.99 11.29
CA ARG A 674 20.40 29.85 10.39
C ARG A 674 21.49 28.92 10.91
N ILE A 675 21.17 27.64 11.03
CA ILE A 675 22.13 26.56 11.25
C ILE A 675 22.38 25.82 9.93
N VAL A 676 23.64 25.51 9.62
CA VAL A 676 24.05 24.86 8.37
C VAL A 676 25.01 23.72 8.68
N ALA A 677 24.68 22.51 8.27
CA ALA A 677 25.59 21.37 8.22
C ALA A 677 26.23 21.32 6.84
N VAL A 678 27.56 21.27 6.79
CA VAL A 678 28.35 21.20 5.57
C VAL A 678 29.15 19.89 5.58
N GLY A 679 28.98 19.09 4.54
CA GLY A 679 29.71 17.84 4.34
C GLY A 679 30.93 18.03 3.45
N TYR A 680 32.05 17.38 3.81
CA TYR A 680 33.30 17.48 3.08
C TYR A 680 33.77 16.10 2.60
N ARG A 681 34.39 16.08 1.41
CA ARG A 681 35.11 14.92 0.87
C ARG A 681 36.44 15.37 0.31
N GLY A 682 37.55 14.82 0.85
CA GLY A 682 38.89 15.25 0.48
C GLY A 682 39.17 16.74 0.73
N GLY A 683 38.63 17.28 1.83
CA GLY A 683 38.82 18.70 2.22
C GLY A 683 37.95 19.70 1.44
N ARG A 684 37.15 19.22 0.46
CA ARG A 684 36.24 20.08 -0.36
C ARG A 684 34.80 19.88 0.08
N GLU A 685 34.05 20.98 0.08
CA GLU A 685 32.61 20.90 0.29
C GLU A 685 31.96 20.01 -0.77
N ALA A 686 31.08 19.08 -0.31
CA ALA A 686 30.44 18.09 -1.16
C ALA A 686 28.90 18.09 -0.98
N GLY A 687 28.40 18.73 0.07
CA GLY A 687 26.97 18.88 0.29
C GLY A 687 26.67 19.77 1.48
N ARG A 688 25.43 20.22 1.58
CA ARG A 688 24.97 21.02 2.72
C ARG A 688 23.49 20.84 3.01
N TRP A 689 23.14 21.06 4.27
CA TRP A 689 21.78 21.11 4.78
C TRP A 689 21.60 22.32 5.68
N SER A 690 20.43 22.94 5.68
CA SER A 690 20.19 24.09 6.55
C SER A 690 18.80 24.11 7.16
N LEU A 691 18.72 24.54 8.40
CA LEU A 691 17.50 24.88 9.10
C LEU A 691 17.54 26.37 9.45
N GLN A 692 16.39 27.02 9.41
CA GLN A 692 16.26 28.45 9.71
C GLN A 692 15.14 28.70 10.70
N THR A 693 15.34 29.67 11.58
CA THR A 693 14.28 30.14 12.47
C THR A 693 13.16 30.76 11.65
N ALA A 694 11.96 30.21 11.77
CA ALA A 694 10.77 30.72 11.09
C ALA A 694 10.13 31.87 11.87
N GLY A 695 9.59 32.82 11.11
CA GLY A 695 8.67 33.86 11.62
C GLY A 695 7.27 33.30 11.87
N ALA A 696 6.30 34.21 12.02
CA ALA A 696 4.89 33.84 12.08
C ALA A 696 4.42 33.31 10.72
N PRO A 697 3.44 32.39 10.69
CA PRO A 697 2.83 31.95 9.44
C PRO A 697 2.29 33.11 8.63
N ALA A 698 2.66 33.21 7.36
CA ALA A 698 2.27 34.31 6.47
C ALA A 698 1.72 33.79 5.11
N GLU A 699 2.05 32.54 4.75
CA GLU A 699 1.52 31.91 3.55
C GLU A 699 1.20 30.44 3.78
N ALA A 700 0.22 29.93 3.02
CA ALA A 700 -0.01 28.50 2.84
C ALA A 700 0.59 28.08 1.48
N ARG A 701 1.60 27.21 1.51
CA ARG A 701 2.13 26.54 0.34
C ARG A 701 1.26 25.35 0.04
N VAL A 702 0.70 25.33 -1.14
CA VAL A 702 -0.22 24.26 -1.55
C VAL A 702 0.34 23.55 -2.76
N SER A 703 0.41 22.23 -2.68
CA SER A 703 0.80 21.36 -3.79
C SER A 703 -0.17 20.20 -3.94
N VAL A 704 -0.25 19.64 -5.13
CA VAL A 704 -1.06 18.46 -5.42
C VAL A 704 -0.21 17.43 -6.14
N ASN A 705 -0.39 16.15 -5.76
CA ASN A 705 0.34 15.07 -6.40
C ASN A 705 -0.12 14.78 -7.84
N ARG A 706 -1.37 15.13 -8.17
CA ARG A 706 -1.97 14.96 -9.50
C ARG A 706 -2.89 16.15 -9.79
N SER A 707 -2.59 16.89 -10.86
CA SER A 707 -3.42 18.00 -11.33
C SER A 707 -4.55 17.55 -12.28
N GLN A 708 -4.56 16.25 -12.66
CA GLN A 708 -5.57 15.65 -13.52
C GLN A 708 -5.98 14.28 -13.00
N VAL A 709 -7.30 14.00 -12.97
CA VAL A 709 -7.92 12.74 -12.54
C VAL A 709 -9.02 12.34 -13.50
N ASN A 710 -9.45 11.08 -13.53
CA ASN A 710 -10.51 10.61 -14.42
C ASN A 710 -11.90 10.79 -13.79
N ALA A 711 -12.90 11.01 -14.64
CA ALA A 711 -14.32 11.10 -14.26
C ALA A 711 -14.92 9.73 -13.97
N ASN A 712 -14.36 8.99 -13.02
CA ASN A 712 -14.77 7.62 -12.67
C ASN A 712 -15.38 7.49 -11.26
N GLY A 713 -15.37 8.59 -10.48
CA GLY A 713 -15.84 8.59 -9.10
C GLY A 713 -14.91 7.86 -8.09
N GLU A 714 -13.72 7.45 -8.52
CA GLU A 714 -12.77 6.65 -7.74
C GLU A 714 -11.42 7.35 -7.58
N ASP A 715 -10.90 8.00 -8.64
CA ASP A 715 -9.58 8.62 -8.65
C ASP A 715 -9.42 9.64 -7.52
N LEU A 716 -8.24 9.63 -6.88
CA LEU A 716 -7.90 10.51 -5.78
C LEU A 716 -6.75 11.46 -6.15
N ALA A 717 -6.83 12.67 -5.60
CA ALA A 717 -5.73 13.62 -5.58
C ALA A 717 -5.45 14.02 -4.12
N TYR A 718 -4.17 14.14 -3.77
CA TYR A 718 -3.71 14.55 -2.45
C TYR A 718 -3.19 15.97 -2.49
N VAL A 719 -3.83 16.85 -1.74
CA VAL A 719 -3.47 18.26 -1.62
C VAL A 719 -2.72 18.47 -0.32
N THR A 720 -1.43 18.75 -0.43
CA THR A 720 -0.57 19.06 0.71
C THR A 720 -0.61 20.55 1.00
N ILE A 721 -0.81 20.91 2.26
CA ILE A 721 -0.87 22.27 2.77
C ILE A 721 0.27 22.42 3.78
N GLU A 722 1.18 23.35 3.55
CA GLU A 722 2.30 23.65 4.47
C GLU A 722 2.35 25.13 4.75
N LEU A 723 2.39 25.49 6.03
CA LEU A 723 2.52 26.87 6.45
C LEU A 723 3.97 27.33 6.37
N ALA A 724 4.19 28.53 5.87
CA ALA A 724 5.50 29.17 5.82
C ALA A 724 5.41 30.63 6.28
N ASP A 725 6.55 31.17 6.70
CA ASP A 725 6.67 32.59 7.04
C ASP A 725 6.84 33.47 5.77
N THR A 726 7.00 34.80 5.98
CA THR A 726 7.19 35.76 4.87
C THR A 726 8.46 35.53 4.03
N ASN A 727 9.44 34.77 4.56
CA ASN A 727 10.66 34.41 3.85
C ASN A 727 10.54 33.04 3.17
N GLY A 728 9.40 32.40 3.32
CA GLY A 728 9.16 31.05 2.84
C GLY A 728 9.79 29.97 3.69
N THR A 729 10.20 30.24 4.93
CA THR A 729 10.68 29.21 5.86
C THR A 729 9.50 28.40 6.38
N PRO A 730 9.54 27.05 6.28
CA PRO A 730 8.46 26.22 6.84
C PRO A 730 8.28 26.44 8.33
N VAL A 731 7.05 26.62 8.77
CA VAL A 731 6.71 26.76 10.18
C VAL A 731 6.46 25.38 10.77
N TYR A 732 7.40 24.89 11.56
CA TYR A 732 7.31 23.58 12.20
C TYR A 732 6.91 23.68 13.68
N ALA A 733 7.04 24.82 14.30
CA ALA A 733 6.73 25.02 15.73
C ALA A 733 5.22 25.01 15.99
N GLN A 734 4.79 24.45 17.13
CA GLN A 734 3.37 24.34 17.52
C GLN A 734 2.64 25.68 17.60
N ASP A 735 3.31 26.73 18.04
CA ASP A 735 2.73 28.07 18.11
C ASP A 735 2.44 28.66 16.71
N GLY A 736 2.96 28.01 15.66
CA GLY A 736 2.69 28.30 14.27
C GLY A 736 1.48 27.56 13.68
N ASP A 737 0.95 26.56 14.37
CA ASP A 737 -0.20 25.81 13.87
C ASP A 737 -1.47 26.65 13.78
N ARG A 738 -2.20 26.53 12.69
CA ARG A 738 -3.41 27.31 12.37
C ARG A 738 -4.58 26.38 12.05
N ASN A 739 -5.79 26.86 12.37
CA ASN A 739 -7.00 26.24 11.85
C ASN A 739 -7.05 26.43 10.33
N VAL A 740 -7.22 25.32 9.61
CA VAL A 740 -7.35 25.30 8.16
C VAL A 740 -8.73 24.78 7.81
N ARG A 741 -9.39 25.50 6.89
CA ARG A 741 -10.62 25.05 6.24
C ARG A 741 -10.32 24.76 4.77
N VAL A 742 -10.70 23.56 4.34
CA VAL A 742 -10.61 23.11 2.95
C VAL A 742 -12.02 22.96 2.41
N THR A 743 -12.34 23.69 1.34
CA THR A 743 -13.61 23.61 0.64
C THR A 743 -13.36 23.07 -0.76
N VAL A 744 -14.08 22.01 -1.13
CA VAL A 744 -14.01 21.40 -2.47
C VAL A 744 -15.33 21.65 -3.18
N SER A 745 -15.25 22.12 -4.42
CA SER A 745 -16.42 22.36 -5.27
C SER A 745 -16.19 21.93 -6.72
N GLY A 746 -17.26 21.84 -7.51
CA GLY A 746 -17.21 21.41 -8.90
C GLY A 746 -17.32 19.89 -9.07
N ALA A 747 -16.45 19.30 -9.89
CA ALA A 747 -16.55 17.91 -10.32
C ALA A 747 -15.91 16.90 -9.33
N GLY A 748 -15.88 17.19 -8.03
CA GLY A 748 -15.33 16.29 -7.01
C GLY A 748 -15.77 16.63 -5.61
N VAL A 749 -15.32 15.82 -4.63
CA VAL A 749 -15.66 15.97 -3.21
C VAL A 749 -14.43 15.81 -2.31
N LEU A 750 -14.47 16.40 -1.13
CA LEU A 750 -13.49 16.13 -0.07
C LEU A 750 -13.74 14.71 0.47
N ALA A 751 -12.75 13.84 0.39
CA ALA A 751 -12.81 12.47 0.89
C ALA A 751 -12.19 12.34 2.30
N GLY A 752 -11.29 13.26 2.67
CA GLY A 752 -10.69 13.29 4.00
C GLY A 752 -9.74 14.46 4.17
N LEU A 753 -9.52 14.87 5.42
CA LEU A 753 -8.54 15.89 5.81
C LEU A 753 -7.82 15.44 7.08
N GLY A 754 -6.51 15.27 7.01
CA GLY A 754 -5.65 14.82 8.11
C GLY A 754 -4.45 15.73 8.33
N ASN A 755 -3.88 15.67 9.52
CA ASN A 755 -2.70 16.45 9.91
C ASN A 755 -1.54 15.58 10.43
N GLY A 756 -1.77 14.27 10.67
CA GLY A 756 -0.78 13.35 11.21
C GLY A 756 -0.54 13.50 12.72
N ASN A 757 -1.32 14.34 13.42
CA ASN A 757 -1.28 14.39 14.88
C ASN A 757 -1.92 13.13 15.45
N PRO A 758 -1.17 12.30 16.19
CA PRO A 758 -1.68 11.02 16.69
C PRO A 758 -2.81 11.17 17.73
N ARG A 759 -3.02 12.37 18.25
CA ARG A 759 -4.01 12.69 19.29
C ARG A 759 -5.19 13.52 18.79
N ASP A 760 -5.23 13.87 17.51
CA ASP A 760 -6.34 14.64 16.95
C ASP A 760 -7.48 13.70 16.50
N ALA A 761 -8.32 13.31 17.46
CA ALA A 761 -9.49 12.46 17.23
C ALA A 761 -10.70 13.21 16.64
N SER A 762 -10.52 14.38 16.03
CA SER A 762 -11.59 15.09 15.32
C SER A 762 -11.95 14.35 14.02
N SER A 763 -13.12 14.69 13.43
CA SER A 763 -13.62 14.08 12.18
C SER A 763 -12.59 14.22 11.04
N LEU A 764 -12.25 13.11 10.42
CA LEU A 764 -11.41 13.09 9.21
C LEU A 764 -12.18 13.48 7.95
N GLN A 765 -13.51 13.47 7.98
CA GLN A 765 -14.39 13.93 6.89
C GLN A 765 -14.72 15.41 6.97
N SER A 766 -14.45 16.07 8.09
CA SER A 766 -14.63 17.52 8.25
C SER A 766 -13.66 18.28 7.35
N GLY A 767 -14.14 19.33 6.71
CA GLY A 767 -13.29 20.28 5.98
C GLY A 767 -12.48 21.20 6.89
N ASN A 768 -12.56 21.07 8.21
CA ASN A 768 -11.87 21.92 9.17
C ASN A 768 -10.91 21.11 10.03
N ARG A 769 -9.66 21.56 10.14
CA ARG A 769 -8.63 20.92 10.96
C ARG A 769 -7.53 21.92 11.35
N LYS A 770 -6.95 21.76 12.53
CA LYS A 770 -5.72 22.46 12.88
C LYS A 770 -4.53 21.79 12.18
N THR A 771 -3.55 22.54 11.68
CA THR A 771 -2.30 21.95 11.20
C THR A 771 -1.54 21.28 12.37
N PHE A 772 -0.66 20.37 12.04
CA PHE A 772 0.29 19.80 12.99
C PHE A 772 1.70 19.94 12.41
N HIS A 773 2.59 20.58 13.14
CA HIS A 773 3.90 21.01 12.62
C HIS A 773 3.77 21.78 11.29
N GLY A 774 2.81 22.68 11.24
CA GLY A 774 2.53 23.52 10.07
C GLY A 774 1.93 22.80 8.87
N ARG A 775 1.47 21.54 9.00
CA ARG A 775 1.03 20.72 7.87
C ARG A 775 -0.38 20.15 8.04
N ALA A 776 -1.10 20.06 6.94
CA ALA A 776 -2.30 19.24 6.75
C ALA A 776 -2.34 18.68 5.33
N VAL A 777 -3.08 17.58 5.12
CA VAL A 777 -3.27 16.97 3.80
C VAL A 777 -4.74 16.67 3.58
N ALA A 778 -5.27 17.13 2.45
CA ALA A 778 -6.62 16.84 2.00
C ALA A 778 -6.61 15.77 0.91
N VAL A 779 -7.55 14.84 0.98
CA VAL A 779 -7.83 13.84 -0.06
C VAL A 779 -9.06 14.30 -0.82
N VAL A 780 -8.92 14.52 -2.12
CA VAL A 780 -9.99 14.95 -3.01
C VAL A 780 -10.33 13.79 -3.94
N ARG A 781 -11.61 13.39 -3.99
CA ARG A 781 -12.11 12.35 -4.89
C ARG A 781 -12.78 12.96 -6.10
N ALA A 782 -12.43 12.47 -7.29
CA ALA A 782 -13.11 12.83 -8.53
C ALA A 782 -14.58 12.40 -8.51
N GLY A 783 -15.43 13.19 -9.16
CA GLY A 783 -16.80 12.79 -9.50
C GLY A 783 -16.86 11.94 -10.77
N THR A 784 -18.09 11.66 -11.24
CA THR A 784 -18.35 10.90 -12.47
C THR A 784 -18.56 11.78 -13.70
N ILE A 785 -18.49 13.10 -13.53
CA ILE A 785 -18.69 14.09 -14.60
C ILE A 785 -17.38 14.87 -14.77
N ALA A 786 -16.95 15.01 -16.02
CA ALA A 786 -15.76 15.81 -16.35
C ALA A 786 -16.00 17.30 -16.06
N GLY A 787 -14.96 17.98 -15.58
CA GLY A 787 -15.01 19.40 -15.22
C GLY A 787 -13.93 19.75 -14.21
N PRO A 788 -13.78 21.01 -13.82
CA PRO A 788 -12.82 21.41 -12.81
C PRO A 788 -13.31 21.06 -11.40
N ILE A 789 -12.37 20.58 -10.57
CA ILE A 789 -12.49 20.61 -9.12
C ILE A 789 -11.77 21.87 -8.65
N MET A 790 -12.42 22.71 -7.87
CA MET A 790 -11.81 23.85 -7.20
C MET A 790 -11.62 23.52 -5.74
N VAL A 791 -10.39 23.64 -5.27
CA VAL A 791 -10.01 23.43 -3.86
C VAL A 791 -9.61 24.78 -3.29
N GLU A 792 -10.38 25.28 -2.34
CA GLU A 792 -10.08 26.50 -1.61
C GLU A 792 -9.54 26.16 -0.22
N ILE A 793 -8.42 26.76 0.14
CA ILE A 793 -7.73 26.59 1.42
C ILE A 793 -7.69 27.94 2.14
N ALA A 794 -8.37 28.05 3.26
CA ALA A 794 -8.36 29.19 4.16
C ALA A 794 -7.68 28.78 5.46
N ALA A 795 -6.51 29.35 5.75
CA ALA A 795 -5.82 29.19 7.02
C ALA A 795 -5.93 30.49 7.83
N GLU A 796 -6.12 30.36 9.14
CA GLU A 796 -6.29 31.50 10.05
C GLU A 796 -5.09 32.46 9.98
N GLY A 797 -5.34 33.76 9.69
CA GLY A 797 -4.30 34.78 9.59
C GLY A 797 -3.40 34.68 8.35
N VAL A 798 -3.75 33.82 7.36
CA VAL A 798 -2.98 33.58 6.15
C VAL A 798 -3.86 33.83 4.92
N PRO A 799 -3.35 34.41 3.81
CA PRO A 799 -4.12 34.60 2.60
C PRO A 799 -4.69 33.27 2.04
N VAL A 800 -5.95 33.34 1.60
CA VAL A 800 -6.64 32.20 0.97
C VAL A 800 -5.89 31.74 -0.27
N ARG A 801 -5.77 30.43 -0.45
CA ARG A 801 -5.21 29.81 -1.64
C ARG A 801 -6.29 29.04 -2.38
N GLN A 802 -6.18 29.00 -3.70
CA GLN A 802 -7.03 28.19 -4.56
C GLN A 802 -6.18 27.32 -5.46
N LEU A 803 -6.63 26.09 -5.67
CA LEU A 803 -6.02 25.09 -6.52
C LEU A 803 -7.10 24.51 -7.43
N LYS A 804 -6.73 24.25 -8.69
CA LYS A 804 -7.61 23.58 -9.67
C LYS A 804 -7.06 22.17 -9.97
N ILE A 805 -7.98 21.18 -10.01
CA ILE A 805 -7.72 19.82 -10.48
C ILE A 805 -8.70 19.55 -11.61
N ASP A 806 -8.21 19.05 -12.76
CA ASP A 806 -9.04 18.77 -13.92
C ASP A 806 -9.56 17.33 -13.87
N VAL A 807 -10.87 17.16 -13.85
CA VAL A 807 -11.51 15.86 -14.06
C VAL A 807 -11.77 15.70 -15.54
N VAL A 808 -11.11 14.71 -16.15
CA VAL A 808 -11.21 14.46 -17.59
C VAL A 808 -12.06 13.22 -17.88
N SER A 809 -12.78 13.24 -19.00
CA SER A 809 -13.41 12.04 -19.53
C SER A 809 -12.29 11.08 -19.94
N GLY A 810 -11.92 10.16 -19.08
CA GLY A 810 -10.96 9.12 -19.41
C GLY A 810 -11.53 8.19 -20.47
N ALA A 811 -10.72 7.75 -21.42
CA ALA A 811 -11.02 6.49 -22.08
C ALA A 811 -11.10 5.42 -20.96
N PRO A 812 -12.07 4.50 -20.97
CA PRO A 812 -12.12 3.43 -19.97
C PRO A 812 -10.75 2.75 -19.98
N LYS A 813 -10.08 2.70 -18.83
CA LYS A 813 -8.86 1.91 -18.69
C LYS A 813 -9.25 0.51 -19.12
N GLN A 814 -8.76 0.05 -20.26
CA GLN A 814 -8.83 -1.36 -20.63
C GLN A 814 -7.91 -2.08 -19.62
N GLN A 815 -8.53 -2.59 -18.55
CA GLN A 815 -7.87 -3.46 -17.57
C GLN A 815 -7.59 -4.82 -18.19
#